data_e6ce927220cf02e4fdbfb4ab292c9e6f
#
_entry.id   e6ce927220cf02e4fdbfb4ab292c9e6f
#
_cell.length_a   1.000
_cell.length_b   1.000
_cell.length_c   1.000
_cell.angle_alpha   90.00
_cell.angle_beta   90.00
_cell.angle_gamma   90.00
#
_symmetry.space_group_name_H-M   'P 1'
#
loop_
_entity.id
_entity.type
_entity.pdbx_description
1 polymer ?
#
loop_
_entity_poly.entity_id
_entity_poly.type
_entity_poly.pdbx_seq_one_letter_code
_entity_poly.pdbx_strand_id
1 'polypeptide(L)'
;MSRLLNTVNTRLRRDVSFCRRLRTTAERSISCTLKNQAEERNGSVGVLGKRLQDTAETLIIGGGCVGVSLAYHLAKAGQKDVVLLEKSELTAGSTWHAAGLTTYYHPGINLKKIHYHSIKLYEQLEAETGQAVGFHQPGSVRIASTPARVDEMKYQMTRTHWHPTQQFLIGPEKVHELFPLLSIDKVLAGLYTPGDGHIDPYSLTMALAAGARMYGAQIYTPAPVTGLSPMPDGRWDVQTPHGTIRANRIVNATGFWARELGQMIGFAHPTIPVHHQYVVTATVPEVKALKKELPVIRDLEGSYYLRQERDGLLFGPYEKEEKMVLQDSWVRDGVPPGFGKELFESDLDRIMDHVEMAMEMVPVLKHADIINIVSGPITYTPDLLPMIGPYQGVRNYWTAIGFGYGIIHAGGVGKFLSDWIMSGEPPYDLIECDPNRYGKWTTVPYLCAKARESYGFNNVVGYPKEERFAGRPTSRVCGLYELLKDKCSMGFHAGWEQPHYFYKPGDEVGYRPSFRRTNWFGPVGRECKLVMEKVGVIDLSPFGKFMVKGKDSHKLLDRLFANTMPKVGLTNISHMLTPRGRVYAEVTITQLAPGEFMLITGSGSELHDLRWIEREAADGGYDVDITNVTDSIGVLGVAGPNSRKVLQKLTGEDLSDGAFKFLHCKSIQLAGVPLRAIRISYTGELGWELYVDMPQMAAVYQAIMEAGQEEGIDNFGTYAMASLRLEKGFRGWGAEMNCDTNPLEAGLDYFIKLNKPADFIGKQALQEIKSQGLTRKLAYLTMDTDNIDPEGNETIWHEGKVVGNTTSGAYSYSSEQSLAFGYLPIQLATIGQKVEVELLGKKYPATVVQEPLVLTEPTRTRLQKKTKSSA
;
A
#
# COMPACT_ATOMS: atom_id res chain seq x y z
N MET A 1 -13.93 -12.75 38.86
CA MET A 1 -12.95 -11.68 38.73
C MET A 1 -11.91 -11.70 39.86
N SER A 2 -12.29 -11.53 41.13
CA SER A 2 -11.30 -11.62 42.25
C SER A 2 -10.60 -12.97 42.38
N ARG A 3 -11.24 -14.10 42.04
CA ARG A 3 -10.65 -15.44 42.02
C ARG A 3 -9.65 -15.66 40.90
N LEU A 4 -9.94 -15.14 39.66
CA LEU A 4 -9.01 -15.24 38.53
C LEU A 4 -7.72 -14.45 38.81
N LEU A 5 -7.84 -13.22 39.24
CA LEU A 5 -6.70 -12.35 39.61
C LEU A 5 -5.89 -12.94 40.81
N ASN A 6 -6.57 -13.47 41.80
CA ASN A 6 -5.88 -14.12 42.93
C ASN A 6 -5.26 -15.46 42.56
N THR A 7 -5.87 -16.24 41.66
CA THR A 7 -5.32 -17.51 41.20
C THR A 7 -4.10 -17.30 40.34
N VAL A 8 -4.14 -16.33 39.40
CA VAL A 8 -3.02 -15.96 38.53
C VAL A 8 -1.86 -15.39 39.39
N ASN A 9 -2.13 -14.45 40.26
CA ASN A 9 -1.10 -13.88 41.14
C ASN A 9 -0.52 -14.90 42.17
N THR A 10 -1.33 -15.83 42.68
CA THR A 10 -0.87 -16.83 43.63
C THR A 10 -0.11 -17.97 42.93
N ARG A 11 -0.50 -18.39 41.73
CA ARG A 11 0.25 -19.37 40.93
C ARG A 11 1.54 -18.75 40.39
N LEU A 12 1.51 -17.55 39.80
CA LEU A 12 2.73 -16.84 39.35
C LEU A 12 3.74 -16.66 40.50
N ARG A 13 3.30 -16.36 41.73
CA ARG A 13 4.22 -16.29 42.87
C ARG A 13 4.75 -17.67 43.32
N ARG A 14 3.99 -18.76 43.17
CA ARG A 14 4.46 -20.11 43.43
C ARG A 14 5.37 -20.62 42.31
N ASP A 15 5.07 -20.36 41.09
CA ASP A 15 5.88 -20.78 39.95
C ASP A 15 7.19 -20.00 39.84
N VAL A 16 7.21 -18.70 40.18
CA VAL A 16 8.46 -17.94 40.30
C VAL A 16 9.35 -18.50 41.42
N SER A 17 8.79 -18.98 42.54
CA SER A 17 9.58 -19.63 43.59
C SER A 17 10.05 -21.04 43.22
N PHE A 18 9.26 -21.79 42.48
CA PHE A 18 9.60 -23.10 41.92
C PHE A 18 10.60 -22.97 40.78
N CYS A 19 10.37 -22.04 39.85
CA CYS A 19 11.32 -21.71 38.78
C CYS A 19 12.64 -21.16 39.33
N ARG A 20 12.64 -20.35 40.41
CA ARG A 20 13.88 -19.96 41.07
C ARG A 20 14.66 -21.14 41.66
N ARG A 21 13.99 -22.15 42.25
CA ARG A 21 14.66 -23.36 42.76
C ARG A 21 15.14 -24.30 41.63
N LEU A 22 14.39 -24.44 40.58
CA LEU A 22 14.81 -25.17 39.37
C LEU A 22 15.94 -24.43 38.65
N ARG A 23 15.88 -23.10 38.58
CA ARG A 23 16.94 -22.28 38.03
C ARG A 23 18.27 -22.42 38.75
N THR A 24 18.27 -22.39 40.11
CA THR A 24 19.50 -22.58 40.90
C THR A 24 20.07 -23.99 40.80
N THR A 25 19.25 -25.02 40.59
CA THR A 25 19.72 -26.40 40.38
C THR A 25 20.14 -26.63 38.92
N ALA A 26 19.40 -26.11 37.97
CA ALA A 26 19.75 -26.16 36.53
C ALA A 26 20.97 -25.27 36.23
N GLU A 27 21.07 -24.09 36.83
CA GLU A 27 22.23 -23.22 36.63
C GLU A 27 23.51 -23.81 37.19
N ARG A 28 23.45 -24.61 38.28
CA ARG A 28 24.63 -25.37 38.79
C ARG A 28 25.02 -26.55 37.87
N SER A 29 24.06 -27.25 37.32
CA SER A 29 24.32 -28.35 36.33
C SER A 29 24.74 -27.85 34.97
N ILE A 30 24.07 -26.78 34.49
CA ILE A 30 24.35 -26.11 33.20
C ILE A 30 25.68 -25.34 33.28
N SER A 31 25.97 -24.67 34.41
CA SER A 31 27.24 -23.99 34.64
C SER A 31 28.46 -24.94 34.66
N CYS A 32 28.31 -26.14 35.17
CA CYS A 32 29.38 -27.14 35.09
C CYS A 32 29.56 -27.70 33.64
N THR A 33 28.47 -27.95 32.95
CA THR A 33 28.47 -28.45 31.56
C THR A 33 28.92 -27.36 30.58
N LEU A 34 28.52 -26.09 30.79
CA LEU A 34 28.92 -24.97 29.95
C LEU A 34 30.36 -24.49 30.24
N LYS A 35 30.89 -24.62 31.46
CA LYS A 35 32.33 -24.39 31.70
C LYS A 35 33.21 -25.40 31.02
N ASN A 36 32.85 -26.67 31.04
CA ASN A 36 33.59 -27.69 30.30
C ASN A 36 33.44 -27.56 28.78
N GLN A 37 32.30 -27.03 28.27
CA GLN A 37 32.15 -26.73 26.84
C GLN A 37 32.74 -25.40 26.42
N ALA A 38 32.92 -24.44 27.34
CA ALA A 38 33.56 -23.14 27.06
C ALA A 38 35.09 -23.22 27.03
N GLU A 39 35.69 -24.16 27.76
CA GLU A 39 37.14 -24.40 27.69
C GLU A 39 37.54 -25.20 26.45
N GLU A 40 36.64 -26.04 25.87
CA GLU A 40 36.85 -26.67 24.54
C GLU A 40 36.52 -25.76 23.36
N ARG A 41 35.89 -24.58 23.58
CA ARG A 41 35.48 -23.61 22.50
C ARG A 41 36.44 -22.48 22.21
N ASN A 42 37.59 -22.41 22.89
CA ASN A 42 38.65 -21.49 22.50
C ASN A 42 39.49 -22.03 21.31
N GLY A 43 38.84 -22.18 20.17
CA GLY A 43 39.52 -22.61 18.95
C GLY A 43 38.67 -23.12 17.80
N SER A 44 37.31 -23.11 17.87
CA SER A 44 36.50 -23.51 16.72
C SER A 44 35.49 -22.43 16.34
N VAL A 45 35.74 -21.81 15.20
CA VAL A 45 34.71 -21.11 14.39
C VAL A 45 33.49 -22.01 14.31
N GLY A 46 32.30 -21.52 14.68
CA GLY A 46 31.07 -22.29 14.66
C GLY A 46 30.89 -23.00 13.32
N VAL A 47 30.74 -24.32 13.38
CA VAL A 47 30.77 -25.16 12.18
C VAL A 47 29.43 -25.05 11.47
N LEU A 48 29.38 -24.35 10.33
CA LEU A 48 28.35 -24.59 9.34
C LEU A 48 28.39 -26.06 8.95
N GLY A 49 27.27 -26.79 9.02
CA GLY A 49 27.24 -28.20 8.65
C GLY A 49 27.64 -28.51 7.20
N LYS A 50 27.93 -27.41 6.41
CA LYS A 50 28.45 -27.44 5.02
C LYS A 50 29.26 -26.19 4.73
N ARG A 51 30.15 -26.24 3.72
CA ARG A 51 30.93 -25.11 3.22
C ARG A 51 30.00 -24.00 2.69
N LEU A 52 30.29 -22.73 3.04
CA LEU A 52 29.63 -21.57 2.49
C LEU A 52 29.92 -21.44 0.99
N GLN A 53 28.90 -21.08 0.22
CA GLN A 53 29.01 -20.83 -1.22
C GLN A 53 29.71 -19.49 -1.48
N ASP A 54 30.53 -19.41 -2.54
CA ASP A 54 31.31 -18.17 -2.84
C ASP A 54 30.45 -17.13 -3.58
N THR A 55 29.36 -17.57 -4.27
CA THR A 55 28.50 -16.70 -5.08
C THR A 55 27.03 -17.01 -4.85
N ALA A 56 26.16 -16.02 -5.16
CA ALA A 56 24.71 -16.19 -5.18
C ALA A 56 24.08 -15.35 -6.30
N GLU A 57 23.09 -15.91 -7.00
CA GLU A 57 22.24 -15.11 -7.91
C GLU A 57 21.29 -14.22 -7.10
N THR A 58 20.60 -14.81 -6.11
CA THR A 58 19.82 -14.09 -5.12
C THR A 58 20.18 -14.56 -3.72
N LEU A 59 20.60 -13.63 -2.87
CA LEU A 59 20.91 -13.87 -1.47
C LEU A 59 19.84 -13.25 -0.59
N ILE A 60 19.15 -14.09 0.18
CA ILE A 60 18.07 -13.70 1.09
C ILE A 60 18.63 -13.67 2.50
N ILE A 61 18.42 -12.58 3.22
CA ILE A 61 18.89 -12.38 4.60
C ILE A 61 17.67 -12.43 5.52
N GLY A 62 17.60 -13.48 6.36
CA GLY A 62 16.52 -13.75 7.31
C GLY A 62 15.77 -15.05 7.03
N GLY A 63 15.76 -15.95 8.04
CA GLY A 63 15.15 -17.29 8.00
C GLY A 63 13.77 -17.38 8.63
N GLY A 64 13.02 -16.27 8.68
CA GLY A 64 11.60 -16.27 9.02
C GLY A 64 10.73 -16.80 7.87
N CYS A 65 9.42 -16.97 8.11
CA CYS A 65 8.49 -17.54 7.14
C CYS A 65 8.51 -16.84 5.77
N VAL A 66 8.68 -15.50 5.74
CA VAL A 66 8.71 -14.71 4.49
C VAL A 66 9.98 -14.98 3.69
N GLY A 67 11.16 -14.90 4.32
CA GLY A 67 12.43 -15.14 3.64
C GLY A 67 12.54 -16.58 3.12
N VAL A 68 12.11 -17.57 3.91
CA VAL A 68 12.09 -18.96 3.51
C VAL A 68 11.09 -19.21 2.36
N SER A 69 9.92 -18.54 2.40
CA SER A 69 8.94 -18.61 1.30
C SER A 69 9.51 -18.06 0.00
N LEU A 70 10.26 -16.95 0.04
CA LEU A 70 10.92 -16.42 -1.15
C LEU A 70 11.97 -17.41 -1.69
N ALA A 71 12.79 -18.00 -0.82
CA ALA A 71 13.77 -19.02 -1.23
C ALA A 71 13.08 -20.21 -1.91
N TYR A 72 11.95 -20.69 -1.37
CA TYR A 72 11.15 -21.76 -1.94
C TYR A 72 10.64 -21.38 -3.34
N HIS A 73 10.03 -20.21 -3.51
CA HIS A 73 9.44 -19.82 -4.78
C HIS A 73 10.50 -19.57 -5.87
N LEU A 74 11.62 -18.92 -5.53
CA LEU A 74 12.72 -18.69 -6.48
C LEU A 74 13.32 -20.03 -6.96
N ALA A 75 13.62 -20.94 -6.05
CA ALA A 75 14.16 -22.24 -6.39
C ALA A 75 13.17 -23.08 -7.21
N LYS A 76 11.88 -23.08 -6.82
CA LYS A 76 10.79 -23.75 -7.55
C LYS A 76 10.59 -23.16 -8.95
N ALA A 77 10.78 -21.85 -9.13
CA ALA A 77 10.76 -21.18 -10.42
C ALA A 77 11.99 -21.50 -11.31
N GLY A 78 12.96 -22.25 -10.80
CA GLY A 78 14.15 -22.70 -11.51
C GLY A 78 15.35 -21.76 -11.40
N GLN A 79 15.30 -20.72 -10.53
CA GLN A 79 16.48 -19.90 -10.29
C GLN A 79 17.58 -20.75 -9.65
N LYS A 80 18.77 -20.68 -10.21
CA LYS A 80 19.99 -21.31 -9.63
C LYS A 80 20.63 -20.37 -8.62
N ASP A 81 21.47 -20.95 -7.74
CA ASP A 81 22.27 -20.21 -6.76
C ASP A 81 21.43 -19.28 -5.86
N VAL A 82 20.28 -19.78 -5.42
CA VAL A 82 19.47 -19.16 -4.36
C VAL A 82 20.09 -19.49 -3.01
N VAL A 83 20.50 -18.46 -2.27
CA VAL A 83 21.13 -18.60 -0.94
C VAL A 83 20.28 -17.86 0.09
N LEU A 84 20.04 -18.51 1.23
CA LEU A 84 19.43 -17.90 2.40
C LEU A 84 20.38 -17.97 3.59
N LEU A 85 20.61 -16.84 4.25
CA LEU A 85 21.40 -16.72 5.47
C LEU A 85 20.48 -16.38 6.65
N GLU A 86 20.57 -17.20 7.71
CA GLU A 86 19.89 -16.94 8.98
C GLU A 86 20.92 -16.85 10.11
N LYS A 87 20.83 -15.81 10.93
CA LYS A 87 21.82 -15.53 11.98
C LYS A 87 21.87 -16.58 13.10
N SER A 88 20.75 -17.23 13.38
CA SER A 88 20.61 -18.20 14.45
C SER A 88 19.98 -19.50 13.95
N GLU A 89 18.68 -19.61 14.01
CA GLU A 89 17.92 -20.77 13.51
C GLU A 89 16.65 -20.30 12.78
N LEU A 90 16.13 -21.14 11.89
CA LEU A 90 14.88 -20.82 11.19
C LEU A 90 13.76 -20.55 12.20
N THR A 91 12.88 -19.62 11.85
CA THR A 91 11.76 -19.14 12.65
C THR A 91 12.10 -18.22 13.82
N ALA A 92 13.33 -18.08 14.23
CA ALA A 92 13.72 -17.10 15.25
C ALA A 92 13.19 -15.70 14.90
N GLY A 93 12.89 -14.89 15.89
CA GLY A 93 12.19 -13.60 15.70
C GLY A 93 10.68 -13.76 15.84
N SER A 94 9.88 -13.02 15.06
CA SER A 94 8.41 -13.00 15.22
C SER A 94 7.70 -14.27 14.73
N THR A 95 8.32 -15.09 13.90
CA THR A 95 7.64 -16.23 13.26
C THR A 95 7.22 -17.31 14.27
N TRP A 96 8.11 -17.72 15.17
CA TRP A 96 7.87 -18.88 16.06
C TRP A 96 6.75 -18.64 17.09
N HIS A 97 6.50 -17.37 17.46
CA HIS A 97 5.48 -17.03 18.47
C HIS A 97 4.20 -16.44 17.86
N ALA A 98 4.03 -16.51 16.53
CA ALA A 98 2.83 -15.99 15.87
C ALA A 98 1.59 -16.87 16.18
N ALA A 99 0.40 -16.24 16.27
CA ALA A 99 -0.87 -16.94 16.51
C ALA A 99 -1.35 -17.81 15.33
N GLY A 100 -0.72 -17.68 14.17
CA GLY A 100 -0.91 -18.56 13.01
C GLY A 100 -2.19 -18.35 12.22
N LEU A 101 -2.89 -17.23 12.38
CA LEU A 101 -4.15 -16.98 11.68
C LEU A 101 -3.94 -16.85 10.16
N THR A 102 -4.85 -17.47 9.38
CA THR A 102 -4.91 -17.38 7.93
C THR A 102 -6.29 -16.89 7.51
N THR A 103 -6.35 -15.82 6.72
CA THR A 103 -7.60 -15.19 6.31
C THR A 103 -7.53 -14.69 4.87
N TYR A 104 -8.58 -14.89 4.10
CA TYR A 104 -8.74 -14.26 2.79
C TYR A 104 -9.04 -12.76 2.89
N TYR A 105 -9.56 -12.34 4.03
CA TYR A 105 -9.92 -10.94 4.21
C TYR A 105 -8.69 -10.05 4.32
N HIS A 106 -8.72 -8.96 3.55
CA HIS A 106 -7.91 -7.77 3.75
C HIS A 106 -8.69 -6.56 3.24
N PRO A 107 -8.62 -5.37 3.88
CA PRO A 107 -9.27 -4.17 3.34
C PRO A 107 -8.68 -3.72 1.99
N GLY A 108 -7.36 -3.85 1.80
CA GLY A 108 -6.68 -3.61 0.54
C GLY A 108 -6.92 -4.73 -0.48
N ILE A 109 -7.36 -4.35 -1.68
CA ILE A 109 -7.75 -5.30 -2.74
C ILE A 109 -6.56 -6.13 -3.24
N ASN A 110 -5.40 -5.50 -3.45
CA ASN A 110 -4.23 -6.21 -3.97
C ASN A 110 -3.65 -7.19 -2.95
N LEU A 111 -3.70 -6.85 -1.66
CA LEU A 111 -3.27 -7.76 -0.59
C LEU A 111 -4.15 -9.01 -0.48
N LYS A 112 -5.42 -8.96 -0.93
CA LYS A 112 -6.23 -10.18 -1.06
C LYS A 112 -5.65 -11.18 -2.06
N LYS A 113 -4.96 -10.71 -3.10
CA LYS A 113 -4.23 -11.58 -4.05
C LYS A 113 -3.10 -12.33 -3.34
N ILE A 114 -2.37 -11.64 -2.46
CA ILE A 114 -1.34 -12.24 -1.58
C ILE A 114 -1.94 -13.31 -0.66
N HIS A 115 -3.01 -12.96 0.06
CA HIS A 115 -3.69 -13.88 0.98
C HIS A 115 -4.23 -15.12 0.25
N TYR A 116 -4.87 -14.91 -0.91
CA TYR A 116 -5.40 -16.00 -1.73
C TYR A 116 -4.32 -16.99 -2.12
N HIS A 117 -3.20 -16.49 -2.64
CA HIS A 117 -2.09 -17.36 -3.01
C HIS A 117 -1.51 -18.11 -1.80
N SER A 118 -1.35 -17.42 -0.66
CA SER A 118 -0.83 -18.04 0.57
C SER A 118 -1.69 -19.23 1.01
N ILE A 119 -3.01 -19.03 1.10
CA ILE A 119 -3.92 -20.12 1.52
C ILE A 119 -3.88 -21.27 0.51
N LYS A 120 -3.91 -20.98 -0.79
CA LYS A 120 -3.83 -22.03 -1.84
C LYS A 120 -2.50 -22.78 -1.82
N LEU A 121 -1.41 -22.13 -1.47
CA LEU A 121 -0.12 -22.80 -1.26
C LEU A 121 -0.17 -23.71 -0.02
N TYR A 122 -0.70 -23.21 1.11
CA TYR A 122 -0.73 -23.94 2.37
C TYR A 122 -1.59 -25.21 2.30
N GLU A 123 -2.67 -25.19 1.52
CA GLU A 123 -3.50 -26.36 1.21
C GLU A 123 -2.73 -27.50 0.55
N GLN A 124 -1.63 -27.21 -0.16
CA GLN A 124 -0.89 -28.18 -0.98
C GLN A 124 0.51 -28.49 -0.45
N LEU A 125 1.05 -27.64 0.44
CA LEU A 125 2.47 -27.64 0.80
C LEU A 125 2.90 -28.94 1.51
N GLU A 126 2.04 -29.52 2.36
CA GLU A 126 2.30 -30.79 3.03
C GLU A 126 2.43 -31.96 2.03
N ALA A 127 1.52 -32.04 1.08
CA ALA A 127 1.56 -33.08 0.03
C ALA A 127 2.78 -32.92 -0.88
N GLU A 128 3.23 -31.70 -1.14
CA GLU A 128 4.38 -31.39 -2.00
C GLU A 128 5.71 -31.72 -1.30
N THR A 129 5.84 -31.35 -0.04
CA THR A 129 7.13 -31.40 0.69
C THR A 129 7.29 -32.59 1.60
N GLY A 130 6.20 -33.30 1.90
CA GLY A 130 6.19 -34.37 2.90
C GLY A 130 6.32 -33.88 4.35
N GLN A 131 6.33 -32.55 4.58
CA GLN A 131 6.44 -31.95 5.90
C GLN A 131 5.06 -31.47 6.35
N ALA A 132 4.58 -31.93 7.48
CA ALA A 132 3.31 -31.50 8.06
C ALA A 132 3.33 -29.98 8.32
N VAL A 133 2.22 -29.31 8.04
CA VAL A 133 2.07 -27.86 8.19
C VAL A 133 1.08 -27.46 9.30
N GLY A 134 0.26 -28.41 9.78
CA GLY A 134 -0.76 -28.15 10.79
C GLY A 134 -1.76 -27.09 10.34
N PHE A 135 -2.24 -27.19 9.09
CA PHE A 135 -3.19 -26.24 8.51
C PHE A 135 -4.63 -26.70 8.75
N HIS A 136 -5.40 -25.86 9.43
CA HIS A 136 -6.79 -26.07 9.79
C HIS A 136 -7.66 -24.97 9.14
N GLN A 137 -8.77 -25.36 8.53
CA GLN A 137 -9.71 -24.44 7.84
C GLN A 137 -11.15 -24.55 8.39
N PRO A 138 -11.38 -24.24 9.66
CA PRO A 138 -12.74 -24.24 10.23
C PRO A 138 -13.59 -23.04 9.78
N GLY A 139 -13.02 -22.13 9.03
CA GLY A 139 -13.60 -20.83 8.66
C GLY A 139 -13.31 -19.73 9.67
N SER A 140 -13.79 -18.52 9.36
CA SER A 140 -13.80 -17.39 10.30
C SER A 140 -15.12 -16.63 10.26
N VAL A 141 -15.48 -16.00 11.38
CA VAL A 141 -16.60 -15.06 11.50
C VAL A 141 -16.12 -13.76 12.11
N ARG A 142 -16.26 -12.67 11.35
CA ARG A 142 -16.11 -11.31 11.89
C ARG A 142 -17.44 -10.84 12.41
N ILE A 143 -17.52 -10.33 13.62
CA ILE A 143 -18.76 -9.94 14.30
C ILE A 143 -18.97 -8.45 14.14
N ALA A 144 -20.21 -8.06 13.87
CA ALA A 144 -20.69 -6.69 13.91
C ALA A 144 -21.71 -6.52 15.02
N SER A 145 -21.41 -5.63 15.98
CA SER A 145 -22.32 -5.27 17.09
C SER A 145 -22.86 -3.84 16.94
N THR A 146 -22.47 -3.11 15.89
CA THR A 146 -22.96 -1.76 15.58
C THR A 146 -23.44 -1.63 14.14
N PRO A 147 -24.42 -0.73 13.85
CA PRO A 147 -24.86 -0.49 12.46
C PRO A 147 -23.73 -0.01 11.54
N ALA A 148 -22.81 0.81 12.04
CA ALA A 148 -21.65 1.28 11.28
C ALA A 148 -20.73 0.12 10.83
N ARG A 149 -20.54 -0.88 11.70
CA ARG A 149 -19.79 -2.09 11.37
C ARG A 149 -20.50 -2.95 10.32
N VAL A 150 -21.82 -3.04 10.38
CA VAL A 150 -22.60 -3.73 9.34
C VAL A 150 -22.44 -3.03 7.98
N ASP A 151 -22.47 -1.69 7.96
CA ASP A 151 -22.22 -0.92 6.74
C ASP A 151 -20.78 -1.14 6.24
N GLU A 152 -19.78 -1.18 7.12
CA GLU A 152 -18.39 -1.52 6.75
C GLU A 152 -18.29 -2.92 6.10
N MET A 153 -18.94 -3.92 6.69
CA MET A 153 -18.96 -5.27 6.12
C MET A 153 -19.60 -5.30 4.73
N LYS A 154 -20.73 -4.59 4.54
CA LYS A 154 -21.35 -4.42 3.23
C LYS A 154 -20.42 -3.71 2.24
N TYR A 155 -19.78 -2.62 2.66
CA TYR A 155 -18.81 -1.89 1.85
C TYR A 155 -17.65 -2.80 1.39
N GLN A 156 -17.12 -3.62 2.30
CA GLN A 156 -16.06 -4.58 1.98
C GLN A 156 -16.53 -5.69 1.03
N MET A 157 -17.73 -6.22 1.22
CA MET A 157 -18.28 -7.27 0.35
C MET A 157 -18.53 -6.77 -1.06
N THR A 158 -19.13 -5.59 -1.22
CA THR A 158 -19.42 -5.02 -2.55
C THR A 158 -18.17 -4.81 -3.40
N ARG A 159 -17.02 -4.74 -2.76
CA ARG A 159 -15.69 -4.56 -3.40
C ARG A 159 -14.93 -5.88 -3.58
N THR A 160 -15.57 -7.05 -3.43
CA THR A 160 -14.89 -8.36 -3.46
C THR A 160 -15.62 -9.47 -4.19
N HIS A 161 -16.87 -9.29 -4.62
CA HIS A 161 -17.59 -10.33 -5.34
C HIS A 161 -16.94 -10.76 -6.68
N TRP A 162 -16.13 -9.90 -7.26
CA TRP A 162 -15.32 -10.21 -8.46
C TRP A 162 -14.03 -11.00 -8.16
N HIS A 163 -13.66 -11.13 -6.87
CA HIS A 163 -12.52 -11.93 -6.43
C HIS A 163 -12.96 -13.37 -6.14
N PRO A 164 -12.13 -14.40 -6.37
CA PRO A 164 -12.54 -15.80 -6.22
C PRO A 164 -12.79 -16.27 -4.78
N THR A 165 -12.67 -15.41 -3.78
CA THR A 165 -12.96 -15.76 -2.38
C THR A 165 -14.44 -15.69 -2.06
N GLN A 166 -14.94 -16.68 -1.31
CA GLN A 166 -16.33 -16.71 -0.87
C GLN A 166 -16.44 -16.05 0.51
N GLN A 167 -17.33 -15.08 0.62
CA GLN A 167 -17.68 -14.40 1.88
C GLN A 167 -19.20 -14.21 1.94
N PHE A 168 -19.77 -14.39 3.14
CA PHE A 168 -21.22 -14.34 3.34
C PHE A 168 -21.56 -13.44 4.53
N LEU A 169 -22.44 -12.48 4.33
CA LEU A 169 -23.05 -11.74 5.43
C LEU A 169 -24.17 -12.60 6.01
N ILE A 170 -24.08 -12.97 7.28
CA ILE A 170 -24.98 -13.89 7.97
C ILE A 170 -25.61 -13.23 9.19
N GLY A 171 -26.80 -13.68 9.56
CA GLY A 171 -27.51 -13.24 10.76
C GLY A 171 -26.99 -13.88 12.05
N PRO A 172 -27.44 -13.36 13.23
CA PRO A 172 -26.99 -13.83 14.56
C PRO A 172 -27.22 -15.33 14.78
N GLU A 173 -28.36 -15.88 14.34
CA GLU A 173 -28.66 -17.31 14.50
C GLU A 173 -27.65 -18.20 13.79
N LYS A 174 -27.21 -17.79 12.57
CA LYS A 174 -26.22 -18.52 11.84
C LYS A 174 -24.82 -18.37 12.45
N VAL A 175 -24.53 -17.22 13.05
CA VAL A 175 -23.30 -17.02 13.85
C VAL A 175 -23.28 -17.99 15.03
N HIS A 176 -24.39 -18.13 15.78
CA HIS A 176 -24.50 -19.06 16.90
C HIS A 176 -24.41 -20.53 16.47
N GLU A 177 -25.00 -20.88 15.33
CA GLU A 177 -24.86 -22.23 14.76
C GLU A 177 -23.39 -22.59 14.48
N LEU A 178 -22.61 -21.64 13.95
CA LEU A 178 -21.20 -21.83 13.64
C LEU A 178 -20.32 -21.81 14.90
N PHE A 179 -20.67 -20.97 15.88
CA PHE A 179 -19.93 -20.82 17.15
C PHE A 179 -20.88 -20.87 18.35
N PRO A 180 -21.26 -22.06 18.81
CA PRO A 180 -22.30 -22.25 19.85
C PRO A 180 -21.95 -21.64 21.22
N LEU A 181 -20.69 -21.30 21.48
CA LEU A 181 -20.22 -20.72 22.74
C LEU A 181 -20.38 -19.20 22.77
N LEU A 182 -20.82 -18.58 21.68
CA LEU A 182 -20.97 -17.13 21.55
C LEU A 182 -22.35 -16.68 22.01
N SER A 183 -22.44 -15.65 22.88
CA SER A 183 -23.67 -14.90 23.11
C SER A 183 -23.97 -14.01 21.91
N ILE A 184 -25.20 -14.09 21.41
CA ILE A 184 -25.63 -13.32 20.24
C ILE A 184 -26.47 -12.09 20.58
N ASP A 185 -26.66 -11.78 21.86
CA ASP A 185 -27.55 -10.69 22.31
C ASP A 185 -27.17 -9.31 21.74
N LYS A 186 -25.88 -9.09 21.48
CA LYS A 186 -25.35 -7.85 20.90
C LYS A 186 -24.96 -7.98 19.42
N VAL A 187 -25.12 -9.15 18.81
CA VAL A 187 -24.68 -9.41 17.43
C VAL A 187 -25.77 -8.96 16.44
N LEU A 188 -25.41 -8.07 15.53
CA LEU A 188 -26.29 -7.62 14.45
C LEU A 188 -26.06 -8.43 13.17
N ALA A 189 -24.83 -8.80 12.88
CA ALA A 189 -24.44 -9.60 11.72
C ALA A 189 -23.06 -10.24 11.92
N GLY A 190 -22.73 -11.20 11.07
CA GLY A 190 -21.40 -11.77 10.94
C GLY A 190 -20.96 -11.82 9.48
N LEU A 191 -19.68 -11.56 9.22
CA LEU A 191 -19.07 -11.84 7.91
C LEU A 191 -18.34 -13.16 8.00
N TYR A 192 -18.94 -14.19 7.39
CA TYR A 192 -18.42 -15.56 7.37
C TYR A 192 -17.56 -15.82 6.15
N THR A 193 -16.32 -16.33 6.38
CA THR A 193 -15.37 -16.72 5.34
C THR A 193 -15.00 -18.20 5.53
N PRO A 194 -15.57 -19.15 4.76
CA PRO A 194 -15.39 -20.58 4.97
C PRO A 194 -13.96 -21.08 4.82
N GLY A 195 -13.16 -20.45 3.96
CA GLY A 195 -11.78 -20.88 3.64
C GLY A 195 -10.72 -20.33 4.58
N ASP A 196 -11.10 -19.52 5.58
CA ASP A 196 -10.18 -19.02 6.60
C ASP A 196 -9.85 -20.09 7.63
N GLY A 197 -8.77 -19.86 8.40
CA GLY A 197 -8.40 -20.79 9.47
C GLY A 197 -7.12 -20.38 10.18
N HIS A 198 -6.33 -21.38 10.53
CA HIS A 198 -5.02 -21.19 11.19
C HIS A 198 -4.03 -22.29 10.80
N ILE A 199 -2.75 -22.00 10.99
CA ILE A 199 -1.64 -22.90 10.64
C ILE A 199 -0.57 -22.83 11.73
N ASP A 200 0.19 -23.89 11.92
CA ASP A 200 1.37 -23.84 12.80
C ASP A 200 2.53 -23.09 12.12
N PRO A 201 2.96 -21.93 12.67
CA PRO A 201 3.98 -21.10 12.03
C PRO A 201 5.35 -21.77 11.87
N TYR A 202 5.74 -22.58 12.85
CA TYR A 202 6.99 -23.32 12.80
C TYR A 202 6.96 -24.38 11.68
N SER A 203 5.95 -25.23 11.69
CA SER A 203 5.78 -26.31 10.71
C SER A 203 5.64 -25.76 9.28
N LEU A 204 4.89 -24.66 9.09
CA LEU A 204 4.82 -23.96 7.82
C LEU A 204 6.21 -23.55 7.30
N THR A 205 7.01 -22.92 8.16
CA THR A 205 8.34 -22.45 7.77
C THR A 205 9.27 -23.61 7.46
N MET A 206 9.19 -24.70 8.23
CA MET A 206 9.99 -25.90 7.99
C MET A 206 9.58 -26.60 6.68
N ALA A 207 8.28 -26.63 6.35
CA ALA A 207 7.81 -27.19 5.08
C ALA A 207 8.30 -26.34 3.87
N LEU A 208 8.21 -25.02 3.98
CA LEU A 208 8.78 -24.12 2.97
C LEU A 208 10.30 -24.31 2.82
N ALA A 209 11.04 -24.50 3.93
CA ALA A 209 12.47 -24.77 3.90
C ALA A 209 12.81 -26.13 3.28
N ALA A 210 12.01 -27.17 3.57
CA ALA A 210 12.15 -28.47 2.94
C ALA A 210 11.96 -28.36 1.42
N GLY A 211 10.90 -27.69 0.98
CA GLY A 211 10.65 -27.43 -0.43
C GLY A 211 11.75 -26.59 -1.09
N ALA A 212 12.24 -25.53 -0.42
CA ALA A 212 13.34 -24.72 -0.94
C ALA A 212 14.60 -25.56 -1.20
N ARG A 213 14.98 -26.42 -0.24
CA ARG A 213 16.11 -27.35 -0.38
C ARG A 213 15.87 -28.38 -1.48
N MET A 214 14.65 -28.92 -1.58
CA MET A 214 14.24 -29.88 -2.60
C MET A 214 14.46 -29.31 -4.02
N TYR A 215 14.20 -28.03 -4.22
CA TYR A 215 14.41 -27.32 -5.47
C TYR A 215 15.81 -26.72 -5.63
N GLY A 216 16.71 -26.92 -4.67
CA GLY A 216 18.15 -26.59 -4.80
C GLY A 216 18.61 -25.31 -4.10
N ALA A 217 17.74 -24.61 -3.36
CA ALA A 217 18.18 -23.48 -2.54
C ALA A 217 19.12 -23.91 -1.41
N GLN A 218 20.11 -23.07 -1.13
CA GLN A 218 21.07 -23.30 -0.04
C GLN A 218 20.67 -22.45 1.17
N ILE A 219 20.41 -23.10 2.30
CA ILE A 219 20.05 -22.44 3.56
C ILE A 219 21.19 -22.66 4.55
N TYR A 220 21.76 -21.57 5.07
CA TYR A 220 22.84 -21.59 6.05
C TYR A 220 22.39 -21.02 7.39
N THR A 221 22.56 -21.81 8.45
CA THR A 221 22.28 -21.43 9.83
C THR A 221 23.30 -22.13 10.76
N PRO A 222 23.89 -21.45 11.76
CA PRO A 222 23.88 -20.01 11.97
C PRO A 222 24.87 -19.28 11.03
N ALA A 223 24.41 -18.26 10.33
CA ALA A 223 25.21 -17.47 9.40
C ALA A 223 24.81 -15.98 9.47
N PRO A 224 25.20 -15.28 10.54
CA PRO A 224 24.88 -13.85 10.69
C PRO A 224 25.59 -13.01 9.63
N VAL A 225 24.88 -12.10 9.00
CA VAL A 225 25.48 -11.08 8.14
C VAL A 225 26.11 -10.01 9.03
N THR A 226 27.40 -9.74 8.81
CA THR A 226 28.17 -8.78 9.59
C THR A 226 28.52 -7.52 8.82
N GLY A 227 28.35 -7.51 7.49
CA GLY A 227 28.61 -6.36 6.63
C GLY A 227 28.03 -6.55 5.24
N LEU A 228 27.69 -5.43 4.61
CA LEU A 228 27.22 -5.33 3.23
C LEU A 228 28.04 -4.29 2.49
N SER A 229 28.62 -4.67 1.36
CA SER A 229 29.43 -3.77 0.52
C SER A 229 28.87 -3.78 -0.91
N PRO A 230 28.27 -2.67 -1.38
CA PRO A 230 27.84 -2.56 -2.78
C PRO A 230 29.05 -2.44 -3.69
N MET A 231 29.00 -3.07 -4.86
CA MET A 231 30.04 -3.01 -5.88
C MET A 231 29.63 -2.08 -7.04
N PRO A 232 30.60 -1.49 -7.77
CA PRO A 232 30.29 -0.59 -8.89
C PRO A 232 29.44 -1.22 -10.00
N ASP A 233 29.53 -2.52 -10.19
CA ASP A 233 28.75 -3.27 -11.18
C ASP A 233 27.32 -3.65 -10.71
N GLY A 234 26.96 -3.20 -9.50
CA GLY A 234 25.66 -3.44 -8.89
C GLY A 234 25.54 -4.76 -8.13
N ARG A 235 26.61 -5.55 -8.03
CA ARG A 235 26.67 -6.73 -7.15
C ARG A 235 26.95 -6.34 -5.70
N TRP A 236 26.94 -7.33 -4.82
CA TRP A 236 27.11 -7.18 -3.37
C TRP A 236 28.15 -8.16 -2.84
N ASP A 237 29.06 -7.70 -2.02
CA ASP A 237 29.88 -8.54 -1.14
C ASP A 237 29.19 -8.60 0.24
N VAL A 238 28.65 -9.78 0.60
CA VAL A 238 27.95 -10.04 1.86
C VAL A 238 28.88 -10.77 2.80
N GLN A 239 29.23 -10.14 3.90
CA GLN A 239 30.22 -10.61 4.88
C GLN A 239 29.52 -11.41 5.98
N THR A 240 30.10 -12.55 6.34
CA THR A 240 29.72 -13.38 7.47
C THR A 240 30.96 -13.86 8.23
N PRO A 241 30.87 -14.37 9.46
CA PRO A 241 31.98 -14.99 10.17
C PRO A 241 32.59 -16.21 9.45
N HIS A 242 31.86 -16.78 8.47
CA HIS A 242 32.27 -17.96 7.72
C HIS A 242 32.85 -17.65 6.34
N GLY A 243 32.93 -16.37 5.98
CA GLY A 243 33.43 -15.88 4.68
C GLY A 243 32.49 -14.90 4.03
N THR A 244 32.87 -14.48 2.82
CA THR A 244 32.13 -13.51 2.02
C THR A 244 31.43 -14.21 0.86
N ILE A 245 30.16 -13.88 0.60
CA ILE A 245 29.41 -14.31 -0.57
C ILE A 245 29.24 -13.13 -1.51
N ARG A 246 29.57 -13.30 -2.78
CA ARG A 246 29.27 -12.34 -3.83
C ARG A 246 27.90 -12.61 -4.43
N ALA A 247 26.96 -11.70 -4.22
CA ALA A 247 25.57 -11.83 -4.69
C ALA A 247 25.25 -10.86 -5.82
N ASN A 248 24.51 -11.31 -6.83
CA ASN A 248 23.99 -10.40 -7.88
C ASN A 248 22.90 -9.50 -7.32
N ARG A 249 22.09 -10.01 -6.39
CA ARG A 249 21.09 -9.23 -5.63
C ARG A 249 20.96 -9.72 -4.20
N ILE A 250 20.53 -8.83 -3.32
CA ILE A 250 20.23 -9.16 -1.93
C ILE A 250 18.80 -8.78 -1.59
N VAL A 251 18.16 -9.57 -0.72
CA VAL A 251 16.81 -9.34 -0.22
C VAL A 251 16.83 -9.26 1.29
N ASN A 252 16.44 -8.12 1.84
CA ASN A 252 16.23 -7.93 3.26
C ASN A 252 14.88 -8.53 3.66
N ALA A 253 14.92 -9.64 4.43
CA ALA A 253 13.75 -10.31 5.01
C ALA A 253 13.94 -10.52 6.54
N THR A 254 14.62 -9.57 7.20
CA THR A 254 15.16 -9.73 8.56
C THR A 254 14.19 -9.34 9.66
N GLY A 255 12.90 -9.14 9.37
CA GLY A 255 11.87 -8.83 10.38
C GLY A 255 12.21 -7.55 11.16
N PHE A 256 12.25 -7.63 12.48
CA PHE A 256 12.53 -6.45 13.32
C PHE A 256 14.01 -6.02 13.33
N TRP A 257 14.93 -6.77 12.68
CA TRP A 257 16.32 -6.33 12.39
C TRP A 257 16.46 -5.62 11.03
N ALA A 258 15.34 -5.38 10.32
CA ALA A 258 15.40 -4.78 8.98
C ALA A 258 16.07 -3.40 8.96
N ARG A 259 15.90 -2.66 10.05
CA ARG A 259 16.48 -1.34 10.23
C ARG A 259 18.01 -1.40 10.33
N GLU A 260 18.55 -2.30 11.15
CA GLU A 260 19.98 -2.51 11.33
C GLU A 260 20.66 -2.95 10.03
N LEU A 261 20.02 -3.84 9.27
CA LEU A 261 20.55 -4.24 7.98
C LEU A 261 20.62 -3.07 6.99
N GLY A 262 19.60 -2.21 6.95
CA GLY A 262 19.62 -0.98 6.15
C GLY A 262 20.70 0.00 6.58
N GLN A 263 20.96 0.11 7.88
CA GLN A 263 22.00 0.98 8.45
C GLN A 263 23.41 0.57 8.01
N MET A 264 23.66 -0.72 7.74
CA MET A 264 24.95 -1.17 7.19
C MET A 264 25.29 -0.52 5.84
N ILE A 265 24.30 0.00 5.14
CA ILE A 265 24.44 0.65 3.82
C ILE A 265 23.90 2.10 3.79
N GLY A 266 23.79 2.72 4.98
CA GLY A 266 23.60 4.15 5.14
C GLY A 266 22.15 4.65 5.19
N PHE A 267 21.15 3.79 5.32
CA PHE A 267 19.76 4.21 5.55
C PHE A 267 19.05 3.32 6.58
N ALA A 268 17.92 3.81 7.10
CA ALA A 268 17.14 3.09 8.09
C ALA A 268 15.69 2.95 7.61
N HIS A 269 15.24 1.71 7.45
CA HIS A 269 13.86 1.44 7.08
C HIS A 269 12.88 1.95 8.17
N PRO A 270 11.73 2.51 7.78
CA PRO A 270 10.71 3.00 8.71
C PRO A 270 9.89 1.83 9.28
N THR A 271 10.56 1.00 10.07
CA THR A 271 9.95 -0.14 10.77
C THR A 271 10.15 -0.01 12.27
N ILE A 272 9.15 -0.43 13.04
CA ILE A 272 9.17 -0.40 14.50
C ILE A 272 8.54 -1.67 15.06
N PRO A 273 9.16 -2.33 16.07
CA PRO A 273 8.54 -3.44 16.77
C PRO A 273 7.47 -2.93 17.75
N VAL A 274 6.38 -3.67 17.83
CA VAL A 274 5.25 -3.46 18.75
C VAL A 274 5.11 -4.70 19.62
N HIS A 275 4.81 -4.51 20.89
CA HIS A 275 4.48 -5.62 21.78
C HIS A 275 3.10 -6.14 21.44
N HIS A 276 3.02 -7.42 21.13
CA HIS A 276 1.75 -8.11 20.96
C HIS A 276 1.70 -9.34 21.83
N GLN A 277 0.55 -9.58 22.46
CA GLN A 277 0.41 -10.76 23.33
C GLN A 277 -0.90 -11.48 23.07
N TYR A 278 -0.89 -12.79 23.34
CA TYR A 278 -2.07 -13.61 23.37
C TYR A 278 -2.02 -14.58 24.55
N VAL A 279 -3.19 -15.07 24.91
CA VAL A 279 -3.42 -15.96 26.04
C VAL A 279 -3.93 -17.30 25.53
N VAL A 280 -3.44 -18.40 26.09
CA VAL A 280 -3.91 -19.75 25.83
C VAL A 280 -4.57 -20.30 27.10
N THR A 281 -5.79 -20.80 26.98
CA THR A 281 -6.51 -21.40 28.12
C THR A 281 -6.15 -22.88 28.30
N ALA A 282 -6.38 -23.41 29.48
CA ALA A 282 -6.47 -24.83 29.73
C ALA A 282 -7.65 -25.44 28.94
N THR A 283 -7.85 -26.75 29.07
CA THR A 283 -9.02 -27.45 28.55
C THR A 283 -10.30 -26.78 29.04
N VAL A 284 -11.16 -26.39 28.08
CA VAL A 284 -12.50 -25.92 28.31
C VAL A 284 -13.47 -27.07 28.01
N PRO A 285 -14.21 -27.57 29.02
CA PRO A 285 -15.07 -28.76 28.82
C PRO A 285 -16.06 -28.63 27.68
N GLU A 286 -16.61 -27.44 27.47
CA GLU A 286 -17.55 -27.13 26.40
C GLU A 286 -16.87 -27.23 25.02
N VAL A 287 -15.63 -26.74 24.88
CA VAL A 287 -14.84 -26.89 23.65
C VAL A 287 -14.52 -28.33 23.37
N LYS A 288 -14.10 -29.07 24.39
CA LYS A 288 -13.78 -30.51 24.28
C LYS A 288 -14.97 -31.36 23.87
N ALA A 289 -16.18 -30.95 24.24
CA ALA A 289 -17.43 -31.64 23.89
C ALA A 289 -17.87 -31.42 22.43
N LEU A 290 -17.28 -30.47 21.70
CA LEU A 290 -17.64 -30.16 20.33
C LEU A 290 -17.21 -31.28 19.37
N LYS A 291 -18.05 -31.54 18.38
CA LYS A 291 -17.77 -32.51 17.30
C LYS A 291 -16.97 -31.94 16.13
N LYS A 292 -16.97 -30.62 16.03
CA LYS A 292 -16.28 -29.85 14.95
C LYS A 292 -15.45 -28.76 15.58
N GLU A 293 -14.34 -28.44 14.94
CA GLU A 293 -13.51 -27.32 15.30
C GLU A 293 -14.27 -26.02 15.09
N LEU A 294 -14.10 -25.08 16.03
CA LEU A 294 -14.74 -23.77 16.00
C LEU A 294 -14.09 -22.88 14.94
N PRO A 295 -14.87 -22.09 14.17
CA PRO A 295 -14.29 -21.05 13.32
C PRO A 295 -13.57 -19.98 14.15
N VAL A 296 -12.62 -19.32 13.53
CA VAL A 296 -11.94 -18.16 14.14
C VAL A 296 -12.95 -17.03 14.31
N ILE A 297 -13.12 -16.52 15.52
CA ILE A 297 -13.91 -15.31 15.78
C ILE A 297 -13.02 -14.08 15.72
N ARG A 298 -13.51 -13.01 15.11
CA ARG A 298 -12.98 -11.68 15.23
C ARG A 298 -14.07 -10.73 15.70
N ASP A 299 -14.00 -10.33 16.95
CA ASP A 299 -14.84 -9.27 17.51
C ASP A 299 -14.13 -7.94 17.32
N LEU A 300 -14.63 -7.14 16.37
CA LEU A 300 -13.95 -5.90 15.98
C LEU A 300 -14.24 -4.77 16.98
N GLU A 301 -15.40 -4.74 17.63
CA GLU A 301 -15.72 -3.81 18.71
C GLU A 301 -14.95 -4.16 20.00
N GLY A 302 -14.85 -5.46 20.32
CA GLY A 302 -14.00 -5.97 21.41
C GLY A 302 -12.49 -5.93 21.11
N SER A 303 -12.14 -5.72 19.84
CA SER A 303 -10.78 -5.64 19.33
C SER A 303 -9.92 -6.84 19.68
N TYR A 304 -10.45 -8.04 19.42
CA TYR A 304 -9.73 -9.29 19.64
C TYR A 304 -10.07 -10.36 18.59
N TYR A 305 -9.19 -11.35 18.52
CA TYR A 305 -9.46 -12.62 17.83
C TYR A 305 -9.49 -13.76 18.85
N LEU A 306 -10.29 -14.78 18.54
CA LEU A 306 -10.43 -15.99 19.34
C LEU A 306 -10.45 -17.20 18.42
N ARG A 307 -9.65 -18.23 18.72
CA ARG A 307 -9.69 -19.49 18.00
C ARG A 307 -9.58 -20.69 18.94
N GLN A 308 -10.01 -21.83 18.49
CA GLN A 308 -9.75 -23.09 19.20
C GLN A 308 -8.23 -23.40 19.18
N GLU A 309 -7.71 -23.83 20.32
CA GLU A 309 -6.37 -24.38 20.48
C GLU A 309 -6.48 -25.71 21.22
N ARG A 310 -6.43 -26.81 20.48
CA ARG A 310 -6.73 -28.16 21.00
C ARG A 310 -8.11 -28.21 21.69
N ASP A 311 -8.15 -28.55 22.99
CA ASP A 311 -9.37 -28.58 23.81
C ASP A 311 -9.65 -27.24 24.55
N GLY A 312 -8.88 -26.19 24.28
CA GLY A 312 -9.00 -24.86 24.87
C GLY A 312 -9.18 -23.79 23.80
N LEU A 313 -8.95 -22.55 24.21
CA LEU A 313 -9.07 -21.36 23.36
C LEU A 313 -7.79 -20.52 23.41
N LEU A 314 -7.45 -19.93 22.27
CA LEU A 314 -6.42 -18.92 22.15
C LEU A 314 -7.10 -17.57 21.89
N PHE A 315 -6.80 -16.60 22.75
CA PHE A 315 -7.35 -15.23 22.74
C PHE A 315 -6.23 -14.22 22.54
N GLY A 316 -6.32 -13.35 21.52
CA GLY A 316 -5.33 -12.30 21.26
C GLY A 316 -5.99 -10.96 20.95
N PRO A 317 -5.79 -9.94 21.79
CA PRO A 317 -6.32 -8.60 21.59
C PRO A 317 -5.39 -7.74 20.75
N TYR A 318 -5.97 -6.68 20.19
CA TYR A 318 -5.25 -5.53 19.64
C TYR A 318 -5.60 -4.32 20.51
N GLU A 319 -4.63 -3.89 21.31
CA GLU A 319 -4.83 -2.83 22.28
C GLU A 319 -5.09 -1.49 21.61
N LYS A 320 -5.86 -0.64 22.27
CA LYS A 320 -6.08 0.74 21.84
C LYS A 320 -4.78 1.56 21.95
N GLU A 321 -4.77 2.71 21.28
CA GLU A 321 -3.60 3.59 21.18
C GLU A 321 -2.98 3.92 22.55
N GLU A 322 -3.80 4.10 23.60
CA GLU A 322 -3.34 4.49 24.93
C GLU A 322 -2.63 3.36 25.69
N LYS A 323 -2.94 2.10 25.33
CA LYS A 323 -2.43 0.91 26.04
C LYS A 323 -1.39 0.12 25.23
N MET A 324 -1.29 0.35 23.92
CA MET A 324 -0.29 -0.33 23.11
C MET A 324 1.13 0.09 23.45
N VAL A 325 2.09 -0.80 23.27
CA VAL A 325 3.50 -0.55 23.57
C VAL A 325 4.36 -0.67 22.32
N LEU A 326 5.05 0.42 21.98
CA LEU A 326 6.09 0.43 20.97
C LEU A 326 7.44 0.08 21.61
N GLN A 327 8.23 -0.73 20.92
CA GLN A 327 9.63 -0.99 21.29
C GLN A 327 10.55 0.08 20.64
N ASP A 328 10.30 1.33 20.97
CA ASP A 328 10.97 2.49 20.37
C ASP A 328 12.46 2.58 20.75
N SER A 329 12.89 1.97 21.87
CA SER A 329 14.29 1.85 22.22
C SER A 329 15.09 1.10 21.14
N TRP A 330 14.51 0.07 20.52
CA TRP A 330 15.19 -0.66 19.45
C TRP A 330 15.34 0.15 18.15
N VAL A 331 14.52 1.17 17.96
CA VAL A 331 14.66 2.10 16.84
C VAL A 331 15.87 3.03 17.04
N ARG A 332 16.18 3.40 18.31
CA ARG A 332 17.30 4.25 18.67
C ARG A 332 18.60 3.47 18.90
N ASP A 333 18.51 2.38 19.64
CA ASP A 333 19.67 1.69 20.24
C ASP A 333 19.98 0.37 19.52
N GLY A 334 19.10 -0.07 18.59
CA GLY A 334 19.14 -1.37 17.95
C GLY A 334 18.55 -2.50 18.79
N VAL A 335 18.34 -3.64 18.17
CA VAL A 335 17.89 -4.87 18.84
C VAL A 335 19.02 -5.38 19.74
N PRO A 336 18.76 -5.75 21.00
CA PRO A 336 19.79 -6.24 21.91
C PRO A 336 20.59 -7.41 21.32
N PRO A 337 21.93 -7.41 21.48
CA PRO A 337 22.76 -8.53 21.03
C PRO A 337 22.29 -9.86 21.65
N GLY A 338 22.13 -10.87 20.81
CA GLY A 338 21.67 -12.19 21.23
C GLY A 338 20.16 -12.36 21.29
N PHE A 339 19.37 -11.29 21.18
CA PHE A 339 17.91 -11.43 21.11
C PHE A 339 17.50 -12.24 19.86
N GLY A 340 16.58 -13.19 20.04
CA GLY A 340 16.15 -14.09 18.97
C GLY A 340 14.82 -14.77 19.26
N LYS A 341 14.78 -15.67 20.22
CA LYS A 341 13.57 -16.39 20.65
C LYS A 341 13.05 -15.98 22.02
N GLU A 342 13.55 -14.92 22.57
CA GLU A 342 13.07 -14.38 23.83
C GLU A 342 11.68 -13.75 23.63
N LEU A 343 10.85 -13.86 24.68
CA LEU A 343 9.57 -13.20 24.79
C LEU A 343 9.71 -11.98 25.74
N PHE A 344 8.84 -11.01 25.56
CA PHE A 344 8.65 -9.94 26.51
C PHE A 344 7.93 -10.44 27.77
N GLU A 345 8.07 -9.72 28.88
CA GLU A 345 7.24 -9.96 30.04
C GLU A 345 5.77 -9.78 29.68
N SER A 346 4.93 -10.67 30.24
CA SER A 346 3.49 -10.59 30.05
C SER A 346 2.88 -9.44 30.85
N ASP A 347 1.96 -8.71 30.26
CA ASP A 347 1.24 -7.61 30.88
C ASP A 347 -0.26 -7.81 30.68
N LEU A 348 -0.90 -8.50 31.63
CA LEU A 348 -2.34 -8.76 31.56
C LEU A 348 -3.18 -7.51 31.80
N ASP A 349 -2.69 -6.56 32.62
CA ASP A 349 -3.43 -5.33 32.92
C ASP A 349 -3.68 -4.51 31.67
N ARG A 350 -2.74 -4.56 30.71
CA ARG A 350 -2.84 -3.89 29.42
C ARG A 350 -4.03 -4.37 28.58
N ILE A 351 -4.43 -5.64 28.70
CA ILE A 351 -5.45 -6.28 27.88
C ILE A 351 -6.78 -6.55 28.62
N MET A 352 -6.90 -6.14 29.89
CA MET A 352 -8.06 -6.49 30.71
C MET A 352 -9.40 -6.03 30.12
N ASP A 353 -9.47 -4.85 29.52
CA ASP A 353 -10.69 -4.35 28.89
C ASP A 353 -11.17 -5.29 27.79
N HIS A 354 -10.24 -5.82 26.98
CA HIS A 354 -10.56 -6.78 25.92
C HIS A 354 -10.97 -8.15 26.48
N VAL A 355 -10.34 -8.59 27.57
CA VAL A 355 -10.71 -9.82 28.29
C VAL A 355 -12.13 -9.74 28.84
N GLU A 356 -12.50 -8.62 29.45
CA GLU A 356 -13.86 -8.38 29.97
C GLU A 356 -14.90 -8.44 28.83
N MET A 357 -14.63 -7.77 27.70
CA MET A 357 -15.54 -7.82 26.53
C MET A 357 -15.62 -9.25 25.96
N ALA A 358 -14.50 -9.97 25.89
CA ALA A 358 -14.50 -11.35 25.43
C ALA A 358 -15.30 -12.29 26.37
N MET A 359 -15.23 -12.07 27.68
CA MET A 359 -16.01 -12.83 28.67
C MET A 359 -17.52 -12.55 28.58
N GLU A 360 -17.92 -11.37 28.13
CA GLU A 360 -19.33 -11.07 27.81
C GLU A 360 -19.81 -11.82 26.58
N MET A 361 -19.00 -11.78 25.51
CA MET A 361 -19.35 -12.40 24.22
C MET A 361 -19.20 -13.93 24.22
N VAL A 362 -18.23 -14.46 24.99
CA VAL A 362 -17.94 -15.90 25.09
C VAL A 362 -17.90 -16.29 26.56
N PRO A 363 -19.07 -16.55 27.21
CA PRO A 363 -19.19 -16.70 28.67
C PRO A 363 -18.33 -17.81 29.30
N VAL A 364 -17.94 -18.83 28.57
CA VAL A 364 -17.09 -19.93 29.04
C VAL A 364 -15.70 -19.43 29.48
N LEU A 365 -15.24 -18.30 28.94
CA LEU A 365 -13.97 -17.66 29.33
C LEU A 365 -13.95 -17.19 30.77
N LYS A 366 -15.11 -16.99 31.41
CA LYS A 366 -15.21 -16.60 32.83
C LYS A 366 -14.66 -17.67 33.77
N HIS A 367 -14.62 -18.91 33.33
CA HIS A 367 -14.25 -20.10 34.11
C HIS A 367 -12.99 -20.78 33.56
N ALA A 368 -12.47 -20.32 32.42
CA ALA A 368 -11.28 -20.88 31.81
C ALA A 368 -10.01 -20.48 32.58
N ASP A 369 -9.16 -21.44 32.89
CA ASP A 369 -7.83 -21.23 33.44
C ASP A 369 -6.85 -20.86 32.32
N ILE A 370 -5.87 -19.99 32.61
CA ILE A 370 -4.79 -19.65 31.68
C ILE A 370 -3.61 -20.58 31.91
N ILE A 371 -3.10 -21.21 30.83
CA ILE A 371 -1.92 -22.08 30.86
C ILE A 371 -0.68 -21.43 30.25
N ASN A 372 -0.87 -20.48 29.33
CA ASN A 372 0.27 -19.81 28.70
C ASN A 372 -0.10 -18.38 28.29
N ILE A 373 0.87 -17.49 28.35
CA ILE A 373 0.81 -16.12 27.83
C ILE A 373 2.04 -15.92 26.96
N VAL A 374 1.83 -15.60 25.71
CA VAL A 374 2.90 -15.30 24.76
C VAL A 374 2.89 -13.80 24.47
N SER A 375 3.99 -13.13 24.77
CA SER A 375 4.18 -11.70 24.50
C SER A 375 5.49 -11.52 23.75
N GLY A 376 5.43 -10.98 22.51
CA GLY A 376 6.62 -10.87 21.67
C GLY A 376 6.55 -9.72 20.66
N PRO A 377 7.66 -9.42 19.97
CA PRO A 377 7.74 -8.34 19.01
C PRO A 377 7.06 -8.69 17.68
N ILE A 378 6.20 -7.78 17.20
CA ILE A 378 5.68 -7.78 15.83
C ILE A 378 6.19 -6.51 15.13
N THR A 379 6.63 -6.62 13.89
CA THR A 379 7.19 -5.48 13.15
C THR A 379 6.14 -4.78 12.31
N TYR A 380 6.00 -3.47 12.51
CA TYR A 380 5.11 -2.63 11.72
C TYR A 380 5.84 -1.49 11.01
N THR A 381 5.22 -1.01 9.95
CA THR A 381 5.49 0.25 9.25
C THR A 381 4.52 1.32 9.76
N PRO A 382 4.65 2.59 9.38
CA PRO A 382 3.71 3.63 9.78
C PRO A 382 2.23 3.36 9.41
N ASP A 383 1.97 2.69 8.28
CA ASP A 383 0.63 2.40 7.75
C ASP A 383 0.20 0.94 7.97
N LEU A 384 0.97 0.16 8.72
CA LEU A 384 0.81 -1.28 8.96
C LEU A 384 0.95 -2.17 7.72
N LEU A 385 1.18 -1.61 6.53
CA LEU A 385 1.41 -2.38 5.30
C LEU A 385 2.88 -2.77 5.15
N PRO A 386 3.21 -3.97 4.67
CA PRO A 386 4.60 -4.37 4.49
C PRO A 386 5.30 -3.56 3.38
N MET A 387 6.62 -3.61 3.38
CA MET A 387 7.48 -3.05 2.34
C MET A 387 8.01 -4.18 1.47
N ILE A 388 7.53 -4.25 0.22
CA ILE A 388 7.79 -5.36 -0.71
C ILE A 388 8.28 -4.83 -2.05
N GLY A 389 9.52 -5.17 -2.43
CA GLY A 389 10.08 -4.78 -3.73
C GLY A 389 11.46 -4.15 -3.67
N PRO A 390 11.97 -3.66 -4.81
CA PRO A 390 13.28 -3.02 -4.89
C PRO A 390 13.25 -1.62 -4.27
N TYR A 391 14.36 -1.25 -3.63
CA TYR A 391 14.52 0.04 -2.94
C TYR A 391 15.18 1.07 -3.85
N GLN A 392 14.66 2.31 -3.87
CA GLN A 392 15.18 3.39 -4.69
C GLN A 392 16.57 3.84 -4.21
N GLY A 393 17.45 4.19 -5.15
CA GLY A 393 18.81 4.68 -4.89
C GLY A 393 19.84 3.59 -4.54
N VAL A 394 19.43 2.30 -4.47
CA VAL A 394 20.32 1.18 -4.14
C VAL A 394 20.12 0.03 -5.12
N ARG A 395 21.08 -0.17 -6.01
CA ARG A 395 20.99 -1.22 -7.04
C ARG A 395 20.93 -2.62 -6.45
N ASN A 396 20.00 -3.44 -6.97
CA ASN A 396 19.86 -4.85 -6.62
C ASN A 396 19.65 -5.12 -5.11
N TYR A 397 19.14 -4.13 -4.38
CA TYR A 397 18.69 -4.27 -3.00
C TYR A 397 17.16 -4.31 -2.96
N TRP A 398 16.63 -5.38 -2.39
CA TRP A 398 15.19 -5.67 -2.31
C TRP A 398 14.75 -5.77 -0.87
N THR A 399 13.47 -5.52 -0.60
CA THR A 399 12.87 -5.62 0.73
C THR A 399 11.68 -6.56 0.76
N ALA A 400 11.54 -7.27 1.86
CA ALA A 400 10.39 -8.06 2.28
C ALA A 400 10.28 -7.94 3.80
N ILE A 401 9.84 -6.79 4.30
CA ILE A 401 9.92 -6.38 5.71
C ILE A 401 8.64 -5.69 6.20
N GLY A 402 8.49 -5.53 7.52
CA GLY A 402 7.35 -4.80 8.12
C GLY A 402 6.06 -5.61 8.15
N PHE A 403 6.13 -6.90 8.40
CA PHE A 403 4.98 -7.81 8.37
C PHE A 403 4.34 -7.97 9.75
N GLY A 404 3.30 -7.21 10.05
CA GLY A 404 2.45 -7.45 11.21
C GLY A 404 1.64 -8.75 11.11
N TYR A 405 1.33 -9.20 9.87
CA TYR A 405 0.58 -10.42 9.57
C TYR A 405 1.41 -11.41 8.74
N GLY A 406 2.67 -11.63 9.16
CA GLY A 406 3.67 -12.36 8.39
C GLY A 406 3.25 -13.74 7.91
N ILE A 407 2.50 -14.50 8.72
CA ILE A 407 2.10 -15.88 8.40
C ILE A 407 1.19 -15.93 7.16
N ILE A 408 0.16 -15.09 7.13
CA ILE A 408 -0.75 -15.08 5.97
C ILE A 408 -0.10 -14.42 4.73
N HIS A 409 0.82 -13.49 4.93
CA HIS A 409 1.52 -12.84 3.82
C HIS A 409 2.60 -13.72 3.18
N ALA A 410 3.24 -14.61 3.95
CA ALA A 410 4.50 -15.27 3.56
C ALA A 410 4.41 -15.99 2.20
N GLY A 411 3.38 -16.81 1.98
CA GLY A 411 3.23 -17.56 0.74
C GLY A 411 3.11 -16.68 -0.49
N GLY A 412 2.19 -15.71 -0.44
CA GLY A 412 1.92 -14.80 -1.56
C GLY A 412 3.04 -13.82 -1.83
N VAL A 413 3.70 -13.31 -0.79
CA VAL A 413 4.86 -12.41 -0.93
C VAL A 413 6.05 -13.11 -1.55
N GLY A 414 6.34 -14.34 -1.11
CA GLY A 414 7.39 -15.14 -1.72
C GLY A 414 7.15 -15.37 -3.22
N LYS A 415 5.91 -15.67 -3.61
CA LYS A 415 5.51 -15.82 -5.02
C LYS A 415 5.63 -14.50 -5.79
N PHE A 416 5.08 -13.41 -5.25
CA PHE A 416 5.10 -12.08 -5.87
C PHE A 416 6.53 -11.61 -6.17
N LEU A 417 7.41 -11.68 -5.17
CA LEU A 417 8.81 -11.28 -5.34
C LEU A 417 9.58 -12.22 -6.25
N SER A 418 9.34 -13.53 -6.16
CA SER A 418 9.95 -14.50 -7.08
C SER A 418 9.58 -14.20 -8.53
N ASP A 419 8.30 -13.97 -8.82
CA ASP A 419 7.85 -13.63 -10.16
C ASP A 419 8.45 -12.32 -10.65
N TRP A 420 8.51 -11.30 -9.80
CA TRP A 420 9.12 -10.02 -10.13
C TRP A 420 10.62 -10.15 -10.41
N ILE A 421 11.35 -10.83 -9.55
CA ILE A 421 12.79 -11.07 -9.72
C ILE A 421 13.10 -11.84 -11.01
N MET A 422 12.28 -12.85 -11.33
CA MET A 422 12.48 -13.70 -12.51
C MET A 422 12.08 -13.02 -13.82
N SER A 423 11.04 -12.17 -13.81
CA SER A 423 10.52 -11.50 -15.02
C SER A 423 11.07 -10.08 -15.21
N GLY A 424 11.66 -9.46 -14.16
CA GLY A 424 12.11 -8.07 -14.17
C GLY A 424 11.00 -7.03 -14.00
N GLU A 425 9.74 -7.45 -13.78
CA GLU A 425 8.57 -6.60 -13.61
C GLU A 425 7.60 -7.17 -12.56
N PRO A 426 6.82 -6.32 -11.85
CA PRO A 426 5.84 -6.82 -10.89
C PRO A 426 4.76 -7.67 -11.60
N PRO A 427 4.38 -8.83 -11.03
CA PRO A 427 3.40 -9.72 -11.66
C PRO A 427 1.99 -9.12 -11.73
N TYR A 428 1.65 -8.26 -10.79
CA TYR A 428 0.41 -7.48 -10.70
C TYR A 428 0.63 -6.24 -9.84
N ASP A 429 -0.36 -5.34 -9.80
CA ASP A 429 -0.27 -4.13 -8.98
C ASP A 429 -0.26 -4.46 -7.48
N LEU A 430 0.70 -3.86 -6.77
CA LEU A 430 0.84 -3.92 -5.31
C LEU A 430 1.53 -2.62 -4.81
N ILE A 431 1.17 -1.50 -5.43
CA ILE A 431 1.82 -0.20 -5.17
C ILE A 431 1.70 0.25 -3.70
N GLU A 432 0.63 -0.11 -3.01
CA GLU A 432 0.44 0.18 -1.60
C GLU A 432 1.50 -0.44 -0.69
N CYS A 433 2.20 -1.47 -1.18
CA CYS A 433 3.31 -2.13 -0.48
C CYS A 433 4.69 -1.76 -1.02
N ASP A 434 4.78 -0.87 -2.02
CA ASP A 434 6.09 -0.45 -2.55
C ASP A 434 6.92 0.23 -1.43
N PRO A 435 8.19 -0.17 -1.21
CA PRO A 435 9.04 0.40 -0.16
C PRO A 435 9.28 1.90 -0.35
N ASN A 436 9.16 2.39 -1.57
CA ASN A 436 9.46 3.78 -1.96
C ASN A 436 8.26 4.74 -1.74
N ARG A 437 7.15 4.26 -1.13
CA ARG A 437 6.09 5.14 -0.62
C ARG A 437 6.55 5.99 0.58
N TYR A 438 7.65 5.60 1.20
CA TYR A 438 8.34 6.33 2.25
C TYR A 438 9.62 6.99 1.71
N GLY A 439 9.93 8.18 2.21
CA GLY A 439 11.11 8.93 1.85
C GLY A 439 11.82 9.51 3.08
N LYS A 440 12.76 10.42 2.85
CA LYS A 440 13.52 11.11 3.93
C LYS A 440 12.64 11.87 4.93
N TRP A 441 11.41 12.21 4.56
CA TRP A 441 10.42 12.84 5.41
C TRP A 441 9.90 11.93 6.54
N THR A 442 10.08 10.61 6.41
CA THR A 442 9.66 9.62 7.41
C THR A 442 10.66 9.58 8.56
N THR A 443 10.55 10.53 9.47
CA THR A 443 11.40 10.65 10.67
C THR A 443 11.01 9.63 11.74
N VAL A 444 11.89 9.40 12.73
CA VAL A 444 11.58 8.51 13.87
C VAL A 444 10.35 9.00 14.68
N PRO A 445 10.21 10.30 15.00
CA PRO A 445 8.97 10.79 15.64
C PRO A 445 7.71 10.51 14.83
N TYR A 446 7.73 10.72 13.50
CA TYR A 446 6.62 10.38 12.62
C TYR A 446 6.31 8.87 12.66
N LEU A 447 7.34 8.03 12.52
CA LEU A 447 7.22 6.58 12.58
C LEU A 447 6.52 6.12 13.86
N CYS A 448 6.98 6.60 15.02
CA CYS A 448 6.42 6.22 16.32
C CYS A 448 4.97 6.70 16.47
N ALA A 449 4.70 7.96 16.17
CA ALA A 449 3.35 8.53 16.28
C ALA A 449 2.36 7.84 15.33
N LYS A 450 2.74 7.66 14.08
CA LYS A 450 1.87 7.06 13.07
C LYS A 450 1.65 5.56 13.29
N ALA A 451 2.68 4.80 13.69
CA ALA A 451 2.53 3.38 14.01
C ALA A 451 1.62 3.16 15.22
N ARG A 452 1.70 4.03 16.23
CA ARG A 452 0.81 4.01 17.40
C ARG A 452 -0.65 4.24 17.00
N GLU A 453 -0.91 5.32 16.28
CA GLU A 453 -2.24 5.65 15.76
C GLU A 453 -2.79 4.49 14.90
N SER A 454 -2.02 4.04 13.91
CA SER A 454 -2.46 2.99 12.97
C SER A 454 -2.74 1.67 13.68
N TYR A 455 -1.93 1.27 14.67
CA TYR A 455 -2.17 0.08 15.47
C TYR A 455 -3.44 0.20 16.32
N GLY A 456 -3.63 1.34 17.00
CA GLY A 456 -4.83 1.59 17.82
C GLY A 456 -6.13 1.59 17.02
N PHE A 457 -6.03 1.94 15.72
CA PHE A 457 -7.17 1.95 14.79
C PHE A 457 -7.36 0.64 14.01
N ASN A 458 -6.57 -0.39 14.27
CA ASN A 458 -6.59 -1.63 13.48
C ASN A 458 -7.99 -2.30 13.39
N ASN A 459 -8.80 -2.21 14.43
CA ASN A 459 -10.16 -2.77 14.48
C ASN A 459 -11.25 -1.70 14.59
N VAL A 460 -10.92 -0.43 14.47
CA VAL A 460 -11.92 0.66 14.39
C VAL A 460 -12.56 0.66 12.99
N VAL A 461 -13.83 1.06 12.89
CA VAL A 461 -14.51 1.20 11.59
C VAL A 461 -13.69 2.12 10.69
N GLY A 462 -13.26 1.62 9.53
CA GLY A 462 -12.51 2.38 8.55
C GLY A 462 -13.44 2.99 7.50
N TYR A 463 -13.56 4.32 7.52
CA TYR A 463 -14.39 5.04 6.55
C TYR A 463 -13.58 5.49 5.33
N PRO A 464 -14.18 5.52 4.14
CA PRO A 464 -13.54 6.13 2.98
C PRO A 464 -13.24 7.62 3.24
N LYS A 465 -12.14 8.11 2.70
CA LYS A 465 -11.69 9.51 2.83
C LYS A 465 -11.36 9.95 4.28
N GLU A 466 -11.26 9.03 5.22
CA GLU A 466 -10.90 9.34 6.61
C GLU A 466 -9.41 9.66 6.72
N GLU A 467 -9.09 10.81 7.31
CA GLU A 467 -7.72 11.26 7.55
C GLU A 467 -7.24 10.90 8.96
N ARG A 468 -5.95 10.59 9.05
CA ARG A 468 -5.25 10.27 10.31
C ARG A 468 -4.15 11.31 10.54
N PHE A 469 -4.08 11.90 11.73
CA PHE A 469 -3.31 13.12 11.97
C PHE A 469 -2.03 12.93 12.77
N ALA A 470 -1.79 11.78 13.39
CA ALA A 470 -0.59 11.56 14.19
C ALA A 470 0.71 11.72 13.38
N GLY A 471 1.66 12.45 13.93
CA GLY A 471 2.95 12.73 13.30
C GLY A 471 2.94 13.76 12.17
N ARG A 472 1.79 14.41 11.92
CA ARG A 472 1.62 15.47 10.91
C ARG A 472 1.73 16.88 11.53
N PRO A 473 2.16 17.91 10.75
CA PRO A 473 2.73 17.79 9.41
C PRO A 473 4.14 17.20 9.44
N THR A 474 4.59 16.66 8.30
CA THR A 474 5.99 16.27 8.09
C THR A 474 6.82 17.45 7.59
N SER A 475 8.06 17.21 7.16
CA SER A 475 8.86 18.24 6.46
C SER A 475 8.32 18.61 5.07
N ARG A 476 7.35 17.82 4.53
CA ARG A 476 6.73 18.04 3.22
C ARG A 476 5.49 18.94 3.34
N VAL A 477 5.73 20.22 3.49
CA VAL A 477 4.71 21.26 3.41
C VAL A 477 5.06 22.23 2.28
N CYS A 478 4.07 22.63 1.50
CA CYS A 478 4.28 23.62 0.45
C CYS A 478 4.34 25.05 1.01
N GLY A 479 4.77 26.01 0.20
CA GLY A 479 4.84 27.41 0.59
C GLY A 479 3.47 28.04 0.96
N LEU A 480 2.36 27.34 0.75
CA LEU A 480 1.01 27.80 1.09
C LEU A 480 0.45 27.20 2.38
N TYR A 481 1.12 26.24 2.99
CA TYR A 481 0.58 25.50 4.12
C TYR A 481 0.07 26.41 5.24
N GLU A 482 0.90 27.35 5.70
CA GLU A 482 0.53 28.29 6.76
C GLU A 482 -0.62 29.23 6.38
N LEU A 483 -0.82 29.51 5.09
CA LEU A 483 -1.91 30.36 4.60
C LEU A 483 -3.24 29.62 4.48
N LEU A 484 -3.21 28.28 4.34
CA LEU A 484 -4.37 27.47 3.98
C LEU A 484 -4.84 26.51 5.06
N LYS A 485 -3.97 26.08 5.98
CA LYS A 485 -4.23 24.98 6.93
C LYS A 485 -5.51 25.14 7.76
N ASP A 486 -5.89 26.37 8.10
CA ASP A 486 -7.08 26.66 8.92
C ASP A 486 -8.33 26.96 8.07
N LYS A 487 -8.22 26.91 6.74
CA LYS A 487 -9.29 27.28 5.79
C LYS A 487 -9.86 26.09 5.05
N CYS A 488 -9.26 24.90 5.22
CA CYS A 488 -9.60 23.73 4.44
C CYS A 488 -9.50 22.44 5.28
N SER A 489 -10.05 21.37 4.75
CA SER A 489 -9.75 20.01 5.22
C SER A 489 -8.45 19.56 4.58
N MET A 490 -7.39 19.40 5.38
CA MET A 490 -6.10 18.92 4.90
C MET A 490 -6.09 17.41 4.77
N GLY A 491 -5.69 16.94 3.60
CA GLY A 491 -5.35 15.54 3.35
C GLY A 491 -3.86 15.31 3.41
N PHE A 492 -3.46 14.03 3.48
CA PHE A 492 -2.07 13.61 3.57
C PHE A 492 -1.72 12.65 2.44
N HIS A 493 -0.66 12.96 1.69
CA HIS A 493 -0.29 12.16 0.55
C HIS A 493 1.22 12.13 0.32
N ALA A 494 1.85 10.95 0.41
CA ALA A 494 3.31 10.76 0.26
C ALA A 494 4.16 11.73 1.11
N GLY A 495 3.72 12.00 2.34
CA GLY A 495 4.35 12.94 3.25
C GLY A 495 3.85 14.38 3.15
N TRP A 496 3.15 14.74 2.08
CA TRP A 496 2.66 16.10 1.84
C TRP A 496 1.32 16.36 2.49
N GLU A 497 1.15 17.59 3.02
CA GLU A 497 -0.14 18.18 3.35
C GLU A 497 -0.73 18.83 2.09
N GLN A 498 -1.98 18.47 1.75
CA GLN A 498 -2.66 19.01 0.57
C GLN A 498 -4.15 19.22 0.82
N PRO A 499 -4.74 20.40 0.44
CA PRO A 499 -6.15 20.67 0.65
C PRO A 499 -7.07 19.71 -0.11
N HIS A 500 -8.00 19.07 0.60
CA HIS A 500 -9.08 18.29 0.01
C HIS A 500 -10.26 19.14 -0.44
N TYR A 501 -10.73 20.06 0.43
CA TYR A 501 -11.77 21.04 0.12
C TYR A 501 -11.71 22.21 1.10
N PHE A 502 -12.30 23.35 0.74
CA PHE A 502 -12.24 24.61 1.48
C PHE A 502 -13.54 24.94 2.17
N TYR A 503 -13.45 25.43 3.40
CA TYR A 503 -14.57 25.88 4.20
C TYR A 503 -15.02 27.29 3.80
N LYS A 504 -16.32 27.58 3.97
CA LYS A 504 -16.94 28.90 3.93
C LYS A 504 -17.70 29.15 5.24
N PRO A 505 -17.99 30.43 5.60
CA PRO A 505 -18.83 30.71 6.75
C PRO A 505 -20.15 29.92 6.69
N GLY A 506 -20.43 29.15 7.76
CA GLY A 506 -21.59 28.30 7.86
C GLY A 506 -21.35 26.82 7.49
N ASP A 507 -20.20 26.48 6.95
CA ASP A 507 -19.83 25.06 6.73
C ASP A 507 -19.42 24.38 8.03
N GLU A 508 -19.68 23.09 8.15
CA GLU A 508 -19.15 22.24 9.22
C GLU A 508 -17.65 22.01 8.97
N VAL A 509 -16.82 22.40 9.95
CA VAL A 509 -15.36 22.26 9.88
C VAL A 509 -14.94 20.83 10.18
N GLY A 510 -13.93 20.32 9.45
CA GLY A 510 -13.42 18.97 9.57
C GLY A 510 -14.18 18.00 8.64
N TYR A 511 -13.70 16.77 8.65
CA TYR A 511 -14.32 15.67 7.90
C TYR A 511 -15.19 14.83 8.82
N ARG A 512 -16.45 14.60 8.43
CA ARG A 512 -17.35 13.67 9.12
C ARG A 512 -17.28 12.29 8.46
N PRO A 513 -16.73 11.26 9.15
CA PRO A 513 -16.60 9.92 8.59
C PRO A 513 -17.94 9.29 8.23
N SER A 514 -18.05 8.71 7.04
CA SER A 514 -19.27 8.01 6.59
C SER A 514 -18.98 7.19 5.32
N PHE A 515 -19.77 6.14 5.09
CA PHE A 515 -19.85 5.43 3.81
C PHE A 515 -20.74 6.12 2.78
N ARG A 516 -21.26 7.32 3.11
CA ARG A 516 -22.18 8.12 2.30
C ARG A 516 -21.65 9.56 2.18
N ARG A 517 -22.33 10.36 1.33
CA ARG A 517 -22.03 11.80 1.21
C ARG A 517 -22.24 12.49 2.56
N THR A 518 -21.32 13.39 2.92
CA THR A 518 -21.38 14.14 4.19
C THR A 518 -21.12 15.63 3.97
N ASN A 519 -20.60 16.31 5.00
CA ASN A 519 -20.35 17.76 5.02
C ASN A 519 -19.41 18.26 3.93
N TRP A 520 -18.55 17.43 3.36
CA TRP A 520 -17.67 17.79 2.22
C TRP A 520 -18.44 18.01 0.91
N PHE A 521 -19.63 17.41 0.76
CA PHE A 521 -20.33 17.36 -0.54
C PHE A 521 -20.74 18.75 -1.06
N GLY A 522 -21.30 19.59 -0.18
CA GLY A 522 -21.67 20.98 -0.53
C GLY A 522 -20.46 21.86 -0.91
N PRO A 523 -19.44 21.93 -0.07
CA PRO A 523 -18.19 22.63 -0.38
C PRO A 523 -17.58 22.22 -1.72
N VAL A 524 -17.41 20.93 -1.97
CA VAL A 524 -16.86 20.41 -3.23
C VAL A 524 -17.70 20.83 -4.45
N GLY A 525 -19.03 20.83 -4.31
CA GLY A 525 -19.92 21.30 -5.38
C GLY A 525 -19.73 22.79 -5.73
N ARG A 526 -19.50 23.64 -4.71
CA ARG A 526 -19.18 25.06 -4.94
C ARG A 526 -17.84 25.23 -5.66
N GLU A 527 -16.85 24.42 -5.28
CA GLU A 527 -15.52 24.44 -5.92
C GLU A 527 -15.57 23.96 -7.38
N CYS A 528 -16.34 22.92 -7.68
CA CYS A 528 -16.55 22.48 -9.05
C CYS A 528 -17.18 23.58 -9.91
N LYS A 529 -18.23 24.25 -9.41
CA LYS A 529 -18.86 25.39 -10.07
C LYS A 529 -17.88 26.55 -10.27
N LEU A 530 -17.07 26.87 -9.26
CA LEU A 530 -16.04 27.89 -9.34
C LEU A 530 -15.10 27.68 -10.53
N VAL A 531 -14.58 26.48 -10.66
CA VAL A 531 -13.64 26.14 -11.76
C VAL A 531 -14.33 26.13 -13.12
N MET A 532 -15.59 25.70 -13.21
CA MET A 532 -16.33 25.68 -14.48
C MET A 532 -16.78 27.06 -14.94
N GLU A 533 -17.13 27.97 -14.02
CA GLU A 533 -17.78 29.26 -14.34
C GLU A 533 -16.86 30.48 -14.17
N LYS A 534 -15.84 30.39 -13.31
CA LYS A 534 -14.97 31.49 -12.93
C LYS A 534 -13.49 31.13 -13.03
N VAL A 535 -12.80 31.07 -11.89
CA VAL A 535 -11.39 30.69 -11.80
C VAL A 535 -11.07 30.16 -10.42
N GLY A 536 -10.42 29.00 -10.37
CA GLY A 536 -9.94 28.37 -9.14
C GLY A 536 -8.42 28.23 -9.10
N VAL A 537 -7.88 28.19 -7.88
CA VAL A 537 -6.45 27.91 -7.61
C VAL A 537 -6.33 26.65 -6.77
N ILE A 538 -5.42 25.77 -7.17
CA ILE A 538 -5.10 24.51 -6.45
C ILE A 538 -3.59 24.36 -6.25
N ASP A 539 -3.18 23.81 -5.11
CA ASP A 539 -1.82 23.36 -4.87
C ASP A 539 -1.58 21.99 -5.52
N LEU A 540 -0.60 21.91 -6.41
CA LEU A 540 -0.16 20.69 -7.08
C LEU A 540 1.30 20.34 -6.73
N SER A 541 1.86 20.97 -5.69
CA SER A 541 3.26 20.76 -5.26
C SER A 541 3.62 19.30 -4.93
N PRO A 542 2.69 18.46 -4.45
CA PRO A 542 3.01 17.05 -4.13
C PRO A 542 3.43 16.17 -5.33
N PHE A 543 3.11 16.57 -6.58
CA PHE A 543 3.52 15.78 -7.76
C PHE A 543 5.04 15.65 -7.85
N GLY A 544 5.53 14.43 -8.18
CA GLY A 544 6.95 14.18 -8.39
C GLY A 544 7.51 14.98 -9.57
N LYS A 545 8.68 15.60 -9.41
CA LYS A 545 9.33 16.45 -10.43
C LYS A 545 10.79 16.09 -10.58
N PHE A 546 11.18 15.66 -11.79
CA PHE A 546 12.55 15.26 -12.08
C PHE A 546 13.13 16.07 -13.23
N MET A 547 14.37 16.51 -13.08
CA MET A 547 15.17 17.07 -14.15
C MET A 547 16.07 15.99 -14.73
N VAL A 548 16.00 15.77 -16.06
CA VAL A 548 16.84 14.82 -16.77
C VAL A 548 17.68 15.57 -17.80
N LYS A 549 19.01 15.54 -17.62
CA LYS A 549 19.97 16.25 -18.48
C LYS A 549 21.05 15.30 -18.98
N GLY A 550 21.65 15.60 -20.11
CA GLY A 550 22.80 14.85 -20.62
C GLY A 550 22.66 14.52 -22.10
N LYS A 551 23.77 14.06 -22.67
CA LYS A 551 23.83 13.74 -24.11
C LYS A 551 22.92 12.60 -24.54
N ASP A 552 22.67 11.65 -23.63
CA ASP A 552 21.81 10.48 -23.88
C ASP A 552 20.40 10.66 -23.32
N SER A 553 20.03 11.83 -22.74
CA SER A 553 18.72 12.06 -22.12
C SER A 553 17.54 11.79 -23.09
N HIS A 554 17.62 12.29 -24.32
CA HIS A 554 16.58 12.03 -25.34
C HIS A 554 16.47 10.53 -25.64
N LYS A 555 17.60 9.85 -25.80
CA LYS A 555 17.62 8.41 -26.14
C LYS A 555 17.07 7.54 -25.02
N LEU A 556 17.43 7.84 -23.76
CA LEU A 556 16.88 7.17 -22.58
C LEU A 556 15.37 7.35 -22.51
N LEU A 557 14.89 8.61 -22.60
CA LEU A 557 13.49 8.91 -22.47
C LEU A 557 12.65 8.37 -23.64
N ASP A 558 13.18 8.36 -24.85
CA ASP A 558 12.48 7.79 -26.01
C ASP A 558 12.36 6.25 -25.92
N ARG A 559 13.26 5.58 -25.19
CA ARG A 559 13.15 4.15 -24.82
C ARG A 559 12.15 3.90 -23.70
N LEU A 560 12.08 4.79 -22.70
CA LEU A 560 11.19 4.63 -21.55
C LEU A 560 9.71 4.90 -21.87
N PHE A 561 9.44 5.85 -22.76
CA PHE A 561 8.12 6.38 -22.96
C PHE A 561 7.46 5.94 -24.27
N ALA A 562 6.20 5.54 -24.19
CA ALA A 562 5.44 5.02 -25.32
C ALA A 562 4.99 6.09 -26.33
N ASN A 563 4.98 7.38 -25.96
CA ASN A 563 4.67 8.51 -26.85
C ASN A 563 5.95 9.02 -27.55
N THR A 564 5.79 9.89 -28.55
CA THR A 564 6.90 10.64 -29.15
C THR A 564 7.43 11.67 -28.17
N MET A 565 8.75 11.91 -28.23
CA MET A 565 9.37 12.96 -27.43
C MET A 565 8.89 14.36 -27.86
N PRO A 566 8.62 15.28 -26.92
CA PRO A 566 8.22 16.63 -27.25
C PRO A 566 9.38 17.42 -27.87
N LYS A 567 9.07 18.48 -28.64
CA LYS A 567 10.05 19.48 -29.09
C LYS A 567 10.30 20.49 -27.97
N VAL A 568 11.40 21.23 -28.06
CA VAL A 568 11.75 22.31 -27.11
C VAL A 568 10.55 23.28 -26.94
N GLY A 569 10.21 23.57 -25.69
CA GLY A 569 9.06 24.38 -25.30
C GLY A 569 7.70 23.71 -25.40
N LEU A 570 7.65 22.40 -25.68
CA LEU A 570 6.42 21.61 -25.73
C LEU A 570 6.39 20.55 -24.63
N THR A 571 5.18 20.17 -24.27
CA THR A 571 4.85 19.15 -23.28
C THR A 571 4.03 18.04 -23.94
N ASN A 572 4.33 16.78 -23.58
CA ASN A 572 3.55 15.61 -23.95
C ASN A 572 3.18 14.79 -22.70
N ILE A 573 2.04 14.13 -22.72
CA ILE A 573 1.68 13.10 -21.77
C ILE A 573 2.13 11.76 -22.35
N SER A 574 2.76 10.93 -21.57
CA SER A 574 3.23 9.62 -21.96
C SER A 574 3.19 8.62 -20.81
N HIS A 575 3.42 7.35 -21.14
CA HIS A 575 3.38 6.25 -20.19
C HIS A 575 4.69 5.48 -20.23
N MET A 576 5.23 5.16 -19.07
CA MET A 576 6.22 4.09 -18.91
C MET A 576 5.48 2.77 -18.82
N LEU A 577 5.98 1.76 -19.50
CA LEU A 577 5.38 0.44 -19.56
C LEU A 577 6.31 -0.62 -19.01
N THR A 578 5.73 -1.71 -18.52
CA THR A 578 6.49 -2.92 -18.21
C THR A 578 6.79 -3.71 -19.49
N PRO A 579 7.74 -4.65 -19.51
CA PRO A 579 8.00 -5.53 -20.66
C PRO A 579 6.75 -6.24 -21.19
N ARG A 580 5.78 -6.57 -20.34
CA ARG A 580 4.48 -7.15 -20.76
C ARG A 580 3.46 -6.12 -21.26
N GLY A 581 3.86 -4.86 -21.41
CA GLY A 581 2.98 -3.78 -21.91
C GLY A 581 1.95 -3.29 -20.90
N ARG A 582 2.18 -3.47 -19.59
CA ARG A 582 1.34 -2.91 -18.52
C ARG A 582 1.76 -1.50 -18.19
N VAL A 583 0.83 -0.69 -17.68
CA VAL A 583 1.12 0.72 -17.35
C VAL A 583 1.88 0.78 -16.03
N TYR A 584 3.16 1.12 -16.11
CA TYR A 584 4.00 1.31 -14.91
C TYR A 584 3.83 2.69 -14.30
N ALA A 585 3.80 3.74 -15.12
CA ALA A 585 3.55 5.12 -14.69
C ALA A 585 2.98 5.98 -15.81
N GLU A 586 2.25 7.04 -15.46
CA GLU A 586 1.90 8.15 -16.35
C GLU A 586 2.78 9.35 -16.02
N VAL A 587 3.35 9.98 -17.05
CA VAL A 587 4.32 11.07 -16.88
C VAL A 587 4.03 12.19 -17.88
N THR A 588 4.05 13.43 -17.39
CA THR A 588 4.09 14.62 -18.24
C THR A 588 5.54 14.97 -18.54
N ILE A 589 5.91 15.04 -19.82
CA ILE A 589 7.28 15.26 -20.31
C ILE A 589 7.36 16.60 -21.00
N THR A 590 8.24 17.48 -20.53
CA THR A 590 8.51 18.78 -21.15
C THR A 590 9.97 18.86 -21.58
N GLN A 591 10.25 19.18 -22.84
CA GLN A 591 11.60 19.48 -23.28
C GLN A 591 11.87 20.99 -23.09
N LEU A 592 12.79 21.30 -22.20
CA LEU A 592 13.14 22.69 -21.83
C LEU A 592 14.20 23.28 -22.78
N ALA A 593 15.20 22.47 -23.12
CA ALA A 593 16.27 22.78 -24.05
C ALA A 593 16.74 21.48 -24.74
N PRO A 594 17.58 21.52 -25.76
CA PRO A 594 18.20 20.31 -26.30
C PRO A 594 18.95 19.54 -25.21
N GLY A 595 18.59 18.26 -24.96
CA GLY A 595 19.19 17.44 -23.93
C GLY A 595 18.76 17.76 -22.49
N GLU A 596 17.74 18.60 -22.28
CA GLU A 596 17.20 18.94 -20.96
C GLU A 596 15.68 18.76 -20.91
N PHE A 597 15.22 17.91 -19.98
CA PHE A 597 13.81 17.57 -19.82
C PHE A 597 13.36 17.74 -18.38
N MET A 598 12.09 18.13 -18.20
CA MET A 598 11.37 18.10 -16.94
C MET A 598 10.29 17.03 -17.04
N LEU A 599 10.30 16.11 -16.08
CA LEU A 599 9.31 15.04 -15.94
C LEU A 599 8.44 15.32 -14.73
N ILE A 600 7.14 15.11 -14.85
CA ILE A 600 6.17 15.25 -13.76
C ILE A 600 5.40 13.94 -13.65
N THR A 601 5.36 13.37 -12.46
CA THR A 601 4.73 12.09 -12.16
C THR A 601 3.79 12.19 -10.95
N GLY A 602 3.03 11.13 -10.68
CA GLY A 602 2.10 11.07 -9.56
C GLY A 602 2.79 11.29 -8.21
N SER A 603 2.13 11.98 -7.29
CA SER A 603 2.67 12.28 -5.96
C SER A 603 2.95 11.02 -5.13
N GLY A 604 2.08 10.01 -5.22
CA GLY A 604 2.23 8.73 -4.50
C GLY A 604 3.26 7.79 -5.11
N SER A 605 3.72 8.06 -6.34
CA SER A 605 4.65 7.21 -7.08
C SER A 605 6.02 7.86 -7.33
N GLU A 606 6.30 9.00 -6.73
CA GLU A 606 7.53 9.77 -6.96
C GLU A 606 8.79 8.88 -6.97
N LEU A 607 9.13 8.24 -5.86
CA LEU A 607 10.34 7.42 -5.76
C LEU A 607 10.20 6.06 -6.48
N HIS A 608 9.00 5.53 -6.63
CA HIS A 608 8.70 4.35 -7.44
C HIS A 608 9.06 4.58 -8.90
N ASP A 609 8.67 5.71 -9.46
CA ASP A 609 8.92 6.06 -10.86
C ASP A 609 10.38 6.45 -11.08
N LEU A 610 10.96 7.23 -10.14
CA LEU A 610 12.37 7.62 -10.17
C LEU A 610 13.29 6.38 -10.20
N ARG A 611 13.02 5.39 -9.35
CA ARG A 611 13.75 4.13 -9.32
C ARG A 611 13.80 3.45 -10.67
N TRP A 612 12.70 3.43 -11.42
CA TRP A 612 12.63 2.80 -12.74
C TRP A 612 13.51 3.54 -13.75
N ILE A 613 13.41 4.87 -13.75
CA ILE A 613 14.21 5.73 -14.64
C ILE A 613 15.72 5.57 -14.34
N GLU A 614 16.12 5.61 -13.08
CA GLU A 614 17.51 5.43 -12.63
C GLU A 614 18.06 4.05 -12.99
N ARG A 615 17.27 3.00 -12.80
CA ARG A 615 17.65 1.63 -13.14
C ARG A 615 17.91 1.51 -14.65
N GLU A 616 16.97 1.93 -15.47
CA GLU A 616 17.12 1.84 -16.94
C GLU A 616 18.30 2.71 -17.45
N ALA A 617 18.54 3.85 -16.82
CA ALA A 617 19.70 4.68 -17.12
C ALA A 617 21.02 3.95 -16.82
N ALA A 618 21.11 3.33 -15.64
CA ALA A 618 22.30 2.62 -15.21
C ALA A 618 22.53 1.33 -16.02
N ASP A 619 21.49 0.53 -16.22
CA ASP A 619 21.57 -0.75 -16.94
C ASP A 619 21.88 -0.55 -18.43
N GLY A 620 21.41 0.56 -19.03
CA GLY A 620 21.70 0.93 -20.41
C GLY A 620 23.01 1.72 -20.59
N GLY A 621 23.68 2.09 -19.51
CA GLY A 621 24.94 2.88 -19.55
C GLY A 621 24.75 4.27 -20.17
N TYR A 622 23.58 4.91 -19.97
CA TYR A 622 23.29 6.23 -20.53
C TYR A 622 24.00 7.34 -19.73
N ASP A 623 24.59 8.28 -20.46
CA ASP A 623 25.25 9.47 -19.88
C ASP A 623 24.20 10.56 -19.64
N VAL A 624 23.59 10.48 -18.44
CA VAL A 624 22.51 11.38 -17.99
C VAL A 624 22.67 11.73 -16.52
N ASP A 625 22.27 12.95 -16.17
CA ASP A 625 22.06 13.40 -14.79
C ASP A 625 20.56 13.46 -14.51
N ILE A 626 20.12 12.80 -13.46
CA ILE A 626 18.72 12.73 -13.02
C ILE A 626 18.62 13.34 -11.63
N THR A 627 17.97 14.49 -11.53
CA THR A 627 17.83 15.23 -10.27
C THR A 627 16.35 15.26 -9.85
N ASN A 628 16.04 14.78 -8.65
CA ASN A 628 14.72 14.97 -8.04
C ASN A 628 14.62 16.38 -7.44
N VAL A 629 13.71 17.19 -7.98
CA VAL A 629 13.47 18.59 -7.57
C VAL A 629 12.10 18.78 -6.91
N THR A 630 11.43 17.69 -6.50
CA THR A 630 10.08 17.70 -5.95
C THR A 630 9.93 18.66 -4.77
N ASP A 631 10.83 18.60 -3.79
CA ASP A 631 10.74 19.38 -2.56
C ASP A 631 11.15 20.85 -2.74
N SER A 632 11.80 21.22 -3.86
CA SER A 632 12.29 22.58 -4.14
C SER A 632 11.38 23.42 -5.03
N ILE A 633 10.49 22.77 -5.81
CA ILE A 633 9.59 23.46 -6.75
C ILE A 633 8.14 23.29 -6.31
N GLY A 634 7.49 24.40 -5.98
CA GLY A 634 6.05 24.49 -5.77
C GLY A 634 5.27 24.58 -7.10
N VAL A 635 4.04 24.11 -7.10
CA VAL A 635 3.19 24.15 -8.31
C VAL A 635 1.80 24.70 -7.96
N LEU A 636 1.42 25.78 -8.65
CA LEU A 636 0.07 26.36 -8.59
C LEU A 636 -0.69 26.02 -9.86
N GLY A 637 -1.81 25.31 -9.73
CA GLY A 637 -2.77 25.15 -10.82
C GLY A 637 -3.78 26.30 -10.79
N VAL A 638 -3.91 27.04 -11.90
CA VAL A 638 -4.91 28.10 -12.06
C VAL A 638 -5.83 27.72 -13.20
N ALA A 639 -7.09 27.40 -12.91
CA ALA A 639 -8.02 26.82 -13.88
C ALA A 639 -9.39 27.47 -13.86
N GLY A 640 -10.01 27.57 -15.03
CA GLY A 640 -11.33 28.13 -15.24
C GLY A 640 -11.35 29.15 -16.38
N PRO A 641 -12.53 29.55 -16.88
CA PRO A 641 -12.67 30.46 -18.03
C PRO A 641 -12.01 31.81 -17.83
N ASN A 642 -11.91 32.33 -16.60
CA ASN A 642 -11.30 33.62 -16.28
C ASN A 642 -9.80 33.52 -15.95
N SER A 643 -9.20 32.33 -15.94
CA SER A 643 -7.78 32.12 -15.57
C SER A 643 -6.81 32.99 -16.38
N ARG A 644 -7.04 33.10 -17.70
CA ARG A 644 -6.23 33.99 -18.55
C ARG A 644 -6.31 35.43 -18.15
N LYS A 645 -7.52 35.95 -17.85
CA LYS A 645 -7.72 37.33 -17.45
C LYS A 645 -6.94 37.67 -16.19
N VAL A 646 -6.99 36.78 -15.20
CA VAL A 646 -6.26 36.93 -13.94
C VAL A 646 -4.75 36.96 -14.18
N LEU A 647 -4.21 35.93 -14.85
CA LEU A 647 -2.77 35.80 -15.09
C LEU A 647 -2.23 36.93 -15.97
N GLN A 648 -2.98 37.40 -16.95
CA GLN A 648 -2.55 38.47 -17.85
C GLN A 648 -2.36 39.82 -17.12
N LYS A 649 -3.05 40.05 -15.98
CA LYS A 649 -2.86 41.25 -15.14
C LYS A 649 -1.47 41.26 -14.46
N LEU A 650 -0.81 40.09 -14.33
CA LEU A 650 0.42 39.88 -13.57
C LEU A 650 1.67 39.68 -14.43
N THR A 651 1.53 39.67 -15.77
CA THR A 651 2.66 39.43 -16.68
C THR A 651 2.55 40.30 -17.93
N GLY A 652 3.69 40.72 -18.44
CA GLY A 652 3.79 41.36 -19.75
C GLY A 652 3.82 40.39 -20.94
N GLU A 653 3.90 39.06 -20.68
CA GLU A 653 3.85 38.04 -21.71
C GLU A 653 2.44 37.88 -22.29
N ASP A 654 2.35 37.65 -23.61
CA ASP A 654 1.05 37.38 -24.25
C ASP A 654 0.60 35.94 -23.93
N LEU A 655 -0.48 35.79 -23.17
CA LEU A 655 -1.12 34.52 -22.81
C LEU A 655 -2.28 34.14 -23.75
N SER A 656 -2.44 34.81 -24.89
CA SER A 656 -3.46 34.47 -25.87
C SER A 656 -3.28 33.06 -26.49
N ASP A 657 -4.33 32.55 -27.10
CA ASP A 657 -4.29 31.23 -27.81
C ASP A 657 -3.27 31.20 -28.94
N GLY A 658 -2.96 32.34 -29.57
CA GLY A 658 -1.95 32.46 -30.63
C GLY A 658 -0.52 32.32 -30.05
N ALA A 659 -0.26 33.01 -28.97
CA ALA A 659 1.07 33.12 -28.39
C ALA A 659 1.42 32.00 -27.39
N PHE A 660 0.43 31.52 -26.61
CA PHE A 660 0.63 30.46 -25.62
C PHE A 660 -0.40 29.33 -25.85
N LYS A 661 -0.05 28.40 -26.73
CA LYS A 661 -0.95 27.29 -27.12
C LYS A 661 -1.05 26.21 -26.04
N PHE A 662 -2.08 25.38 -26.10
CA PHE A 662 -2.23 24.20 -25.26
C PHE A 662 -1.00 23.29 -25.39
N LEU A 663 -0.52 22.74 -24.26
CA LEU A 663 0.70 21.95 -24.11
C LEU A 663 2.01 22.71 -24.44
N HIS A 664 1.99 24.04 -24.49
CA HIS A 664 3.23 24.82 -24.53
C HIS A 664 3.75 25.05 -23.10
N CYS A 665 5.07 25.07 -22.98
CA CYS A 665 5.81 25.47 -21.79
C CYS A 665 6.61 26.74 -22.08
N LYS A 666 6.54 27.73 -21.19
CA LYS A 666 7.29 28.98 -21.29
C LYS A 666 7.87 29.38 -19.94
N SER A 667 9.06 29.95 -19.92
CA SER A 667 9.56 30.72 -18.79
C SER A 667 8.98 32.13 -18.90
N ILE A 668 8.33 32.60 -17.84
CA ILE A 668 7.69 33.92 -17.79
C ILE A 668 8.04 34.62 -16.48
N GLN A 669 7.82 35.95 -16.46
CA GLN A 669 7.79 36.72 -15.21
C GLN A 669 6.32 36.89 -14.80
N LEU A 670 5.96 36.43 -13.61
CA LEU A 670 4.61 36.61 -13.06
C LEU A 670 4.70 37.33 -11.72
N ALA A 671 4.08 38.50 -11.59
CA ALA A 671 4.21 39.39 -10.42
C ALA A 671 5.69 39.68 -10.05
N GLY A 672 6.58 39.79 -11.03
CA GLY A 672 8.01 40.00 -10.81
C GLY A 672 8.81 38.75 -10.42
N VAL A 673 8.18 37.58 -10.30
CA VAL A 673 8.83 36.29 -9.97
C VAL A 673 9.06 35.50 -11.25
N PRO A 674 10.28 35.05 -11.54
CA PRO A 674 10.56 34.16 -12.64
C PRO A 674 10.01 32.76 -12.35
N LEU A 675 9.23 32.21 -13.26
CA LEU A 675 8.67 30.89 -13.11
C LEU A 675 8.48 30.21 -14.48
N ARG A 676 8.18 28.92 -14.44
CA ARG A 676 7.84 28.16 -15.62
C ARG A 676 6.36 27.88 -15.65
N ALA A 677 5.70 28.21 -16.76
CA ALA A 677 4.28 27.99 -16.95
C ALA A 677 4.04 26.95 -18.04
N ILE A 678 3.17 25.97 -17.79
CA ILE A 678 2.68 25.01 -18.77
C ILE A 678 1.18 25.26 -18.94
N ARG A 679 0.72 25.45 -20.19
CA ARG A 679 -0.72 25.57 -20.46
C ARG A 679 -1.36 24.19 -20.51
N ILE A 680 -1.76 23.69 -19.36
CA ILE A 680 -2.45 22.42 -19.13
C ILE A 680 -3.33 22.54 -17.88
N SER A 681 -4.37 21.72 -17.77
CA SER A 681 -5.17 21.58 -16.55
C SER A 681 -5.84 20.21 -16.50
N TYR A 682 -5.73 19.52 -15.39
CA TYR A 682 -6.39 18.22 -15.16
C TYR A 682 -7.90 18.38 -14.91
N THR A 683 -8.42 19.60 -14.72
CA THR A 683 -9.86 19.89 -14.67
C THR A 683 -10.51 19.93 -16.06
N GLY A 684 -9.70 19.94 -17.14
CA GLY A 684 -10.16 20.06 -18.53
C GLY A 684 -10.74 21.43 -18.90
N GLU A 685 -10.64 22.41 -18.01
CA GLU A 685 -10.93 23.83 -18.29
C GLU A 685 -9.66 24.57 -18.72
N LEU A 686 -9.80 25.81 -19.19
CA LEU A 686 -8.66 26.67 -19.50
C LEU A 686 -7.80 26.83 -18.25
N GLY A 687 -6.49 26.57 -18.36
CA GLY A 687 -5.63 26.66 -17.17
C GLY A 687 -4.15 26.58 -17.45
N TRP A 688 -3.40 26.90 -16.43
CA TRP A 688 -1.95 26.82 -16.39
C TRP A 688 -1.48 26.17 -15.11
N GLU A 689 -0.43 25.39 -15.20
CA GLU A 689 0.40 24.95 -14.08
C GLU A 689 1.64 25.86 -14.02
N LEU A 690 1.84 26.48 -12.86
CA LEU A 690 2.91 27.45 -12.60
C LEU A 690 3.93 26.81 -11.66
N TYR A 691 5.12 26.54 -12.19
CA TYR A 691 6.23 25.91 -11.48
C TYR A 691 7.15 27.01 -10.96
N VAL A 692 7.20 27.18 -9.65
CA VAL A 692 7.89 28.27 -8.96
C VAL A 692 8.78 27.72 -7.84
N ASP A 693 9.90 28.38 -7.55
CA ASP A 693 10.72 28.01 -6.41
C ASP A 693 9.91 28.07 -5.12
N MET A 694 9.98 27.03 -4.31
CA MET A 694 9.13 26.85 -3.12
C MET A 694 9.06 28.08 -2.21
N PRO A 695 10.17 28.80 -1.89
CA PRO A 695 10.11 29.99 -1.06
C PRO A 695 9.34 31.18 -1.67
N GLN A 696 9.18 31.23 -3.00
CA GLN A 696 8.47 32.30 -3.69
C GLN A 696 6.98 32.00 -3.93
N MET A 697 6.56 30.77 -3.65
CA MET A 697 5.22 30.27 -3.96
C MET A 697 4.11 31.11 -3.28
N ALA A 698 4.29 31.49 -2.01
CA ALA A 698 3.32 32.29 -1.25
C ALA A 698 3.10 33.68 -1.87
N ALA A 699 4.18 34.34 -2.31
CA ALA A 699 4.09 35.67 -2.95
C ALA A 699 3.34 35.59 -4.28
N VAL A 700 3.64 34.60 -5.12
CA VAL A 700 2.94 34.36 -6.38
C VAL A 700 1.46 34.08 -6.15
N TYR A 701 1.13 33.21 -5.20
CA TYR A 701 -0.25 32.89 -4.84
C TYR A 701 -1.02 34.13 -4.38
N GLN A 702 -0.47 34.95 -3.48
CA GLN A 702 -1.12 36.17 -2.99
C GLN A 702 -1.40 37.15 -4.12
N ALA A 703 -0.43 37.35 -5.02
CA ALA A 703 -0.61 38.21 -6.19
C ALA A 703 -1.73 37.71 -7.13
N ILE A 704 -1.80 36.39 -7.36
CA ILE A 704 -2.86 35.76 -8.17
C ILE A 704 -4.24 36.01 -7.52
N MET A 705 -4.34 35.75 -6.19
CA MET A 705 -5.59 35.91 -5.46
C MET A 705 -6.07 37.37 -5.47
N GLU A 706 -5.16 38.34 -5.32
CA GLU A 706 -5.47 39.78 -5.40
C GLU A 706 -5.93 40.17 -6.79
N ALA A 707 -5.19 39.84 -7.83
CA ALA A 707 -5.53 40.15 -9.23
C ALA A 707 -6.84 39.50 -9.69
N GLY A 708 -7.23 38.39 -9.07
CA GLY A 708 -8.42 37.63 -9.42
C GLY A 708 -9.71 38.01 -8.69
N GLN A 709 -9.68 38.94 -7.73
CA GLN A 709 -10.86 39.29 -6.92
C GLN A 709 -12.09 39.68 -7.76
N GLU A 710 -11.92 40.53 -8.75
CA GLU A 710 -13.01 40.95 -9.66
C GLU A 710 -13.50 39.82 -10.56
N GLU A 711 -12.64 38.81 -10.83
CA GLU A 711 -12.96 37.64 -11.64
C GLU A 711 -13.60 36.51 -10.79
N GLY A 712 -13.78 36.76 -9.49
CA GLY A 712 -14.36 35.82 -8.55
C GLY A 712 -13.48 34.60 -8.27
N ILE A 713 -12.15 34.80 -8.14
CA ILE A 713 -11.18 33.77 -7.85
C ILE A 713 -11.36 33.21 -6.44
N ASP A 714 -11.16 31.91 -6.29
CA ASP A 714 -11.09 31.25 -4.99
C ASP A 714 -10.24 29.96 -5.07
N ASN A 715 -10.07 29.28 -3.96
CA ASN A 715 -9.38 27.99 -3.92
C ASN A 715 -10.32 26.84 -4.25
N PHE A 716 -9.74 25.74 -4.75
CA PHE A 716 -10.40 24.44 -4.83
C PHE A 716 -9.43 23.33 -4.45
N GLY A 717 -9.95 22.21 -3.98
CA GLY A 717 -9.17 21.10 -3.48
C GLY A 717 -9.17 19.87 -4.38
N THR A 718 -8.51 18.81 -3.90
CA THR A 718 -8.34 17.55 -4.64
C THR A 718 -9.65 16.83 -4.89
N TYR A 719 -10.68 16.98 -4.01
CA TYR A 719 -11.98 16.34 -4.22
C TYR A 719 -12.74 16.96 -5.40
N ALA A 720 -12.69 18.27 -5.55
CA ALA A 720 -13.26 18.94 -6.73
C ALA A 720 -12.49 18.58 -7.99
N MET A 721 -11.16 18.51 -7.93
CA MET A 721 -10.34 18.05 -9.06
C MET A 721 -10.69 16.60 -9.47
N ALA A 722 -10.93 15.71 -8.52
CA ALA A 722 -11.31 14.31 -8.78
C ALA A 722 -12.68 14.22 -9.49
N SER A 723 -13.66 15.02 -9.10
CA SER A 723 -14.95 15.11 -9.78
C SER A 723 -14.82 15.69 -11.21
N LEU A 724 -14.13 16.82 -11.35
CA LEU A 724 -13.96 17.51 -12.63
C LEU A 724 -13.20 16.66 -13.66
N ARG A 725 -12.12 15.96 -13.25
CA ARG A 725 -11.36 15.09 -14.18
C ARG A 725 -12.24 13.95 -14.70
N LEU A 726 -13.08 13.40 -13.81
CA LEU A 726 -13.97 12.29 -14.18
C LEU A 726 -15.04 12.76 -15.18
N GLU A 727 -15.65 13.94 -14.99
CA GLU A 727 -16.60 14.53 -15.95
C GLU A 727 -16.00 14.70 -17.36
N LYS A 728 -14.69 14.96 -17.45
CA LYS A 728 -13.93 15.12 -18.70
C LYS A 728 -13.38 13.80 -19.24
N GLY A 729 -13.64 12.69 -18.58
CA GLY A 729 -13.15 11.39 -19.01
C GLY A 729 -11.65 11.16 -18.81
N PHE A 730 -10.97 11.92 -17.96
CA PHE A 730 -9.54 11.75 -17.70
C PHE A 730 -9.28 10.58 -16.75
N ARG A 731 -8.31 9.73 -17.12
CA ARG A 731 -7.87 8.60 -16.30
C ARG A 731 -6.95 9.07 -15.21
N GLY A 732 -6.92 8.32 -14.10
CA GLY A 732 -5.93 8.45 -13.04
C GLY A 732 -5.03 7.21 -12.97
N TRP A 733 -3.73 7.42 -12.90
CA TRP A 733 -2.80 6.35 -12.59
C TRP A 733 -3.05 5.82 -11.16
N GLY A 734 -2.94 4.50 -10.97
CA GLY A 734 -3.32 3.83 -9.73
C GLY A 734 -4.80 3.41 -9.68
N ALA A 735 -5.66 4.03 -10.47
CA ALA A 735 -7.09 3.71 -10.59
C ALA A 735 -7.42 3.03 -11.93
N GLU A 736 -7.55 3.80 -13.02
CA GLU A 736 -7.88 3.24 -14.35
C GLU A 736 -6.71 2.54 -15.02
N MET A 737 -5.49 2.87 -14.65
CA MET A 737 -4.26 2.33 -15.24
C MET A 737 -3.21 2.07 -14.16
N ASN A 738 -2.66 0.87 -14.16
CA ASN A 738 -1.65 0.37 -13.24
C ASN A 738 -0.97 -0.88 -13.81
N CYS A 739 -0.19 -1.60 -13.02
CA CYS A 739 0.50 -2.82 -13.45
C CYS A 739 -0.42 -4.01 -13.78
N ASP A 740 -1.75 -3.91 -13.57
CA ASP A 740 -2.74 -4.92 -13.99
C ASP A 740 -3.37 -4.61 -15.36
N THR A 741 -3.12 -3.42 -15.92
CA THR A 741 -3.78 -2.93 -17.13
C THR A 741 -2.80 -2.57 -18.22
N ASN A 742 -3.20 -2.74 -19.47
CA ASN A 742 -2.47 -2.20 -20.60
C ASN A 742 -3.16 -0.91 -21.14
N PRO A 743 -2.43 -0.02 -21.80
CA PRO A 743 -2.98 1.26 -22.23
C PRO A 743 -4.07 1.14 -23.31
N LEU A 744 -4.12 0.06 -24.07
CA LEU A 744 -5.14 -0.13 -25.12
C LEU A 744 -6.50 -0.44 -24.50
N GLU A 745 -6.54 -1.31 -23.48
CA GLU A 745 -7.79 -1.59 -22.75
C GLU A 745 -8.27 -0.38 -21.92
N ALA A 746 -7.33 0.48 -21.47
CA ALA A 746 -7.64 1.73 -20.78
C ALA A 746 -8.11 2.87 -21.72
N GLY A 747 -8.10 2.66 -23.06
CA GLY A 747 -8.50 3.66 -24.05
C GLY A 747 -7.49 4.79 -24.22
N LEU A 748 -6.20 4.51 -24.07
CA LEU A 748 -5.08 5.46 -24.13
C LEU A 748 -4.31 5.39 -25.46
N ASP A 749 -4.91 4.78 -26.51
CA ASP A 749 -4.28 4.59 -27.82
C ASP A 749 -3.65 5.86 -28.40
N TYR A 750 -4.27 7.02 -28.12
CA TYR A 750 -3.75 8.31 -28.58
C TYR A 750 -2.34 8.60 -28.10
N PHE A 751 -1.99 8.18 -26.89
CA PHE A 751 -0.69 8.42 -26.27
C PHE A 751 0.35 7.35 -26.59
N ILE A 752 -0.05 6.25 -27.25
CA ILE A 752 0.82 5.11 -27.56
C ILE A 752 1.20 5.14 -29.05
N LYS A 753 2.46 5.38 -29.34
CA LYS A 753 2.96 5.51 -30.73
C LYS A 753 3.72 4.25 -31.16
N LEU A 754 2.96 3.17 -31.41
CA LEU A 754 3.53 1.88 -31.86
C LEU A 754 4.38 2.00 -33.12
N ASN A 755 4.12 3.02 -33.97
CA ASN A 755 4.84 3.25 -35.23
C ASN A 755 6.03 4.22 -35.11
N LYS A 756 6.38 4.72 -33.87
CA LYS A 756 7.56 5.56 -33.74
C LYS A 756 8.82 4.75 -34.09
N PRO A 757 9.86 5.40 -34.70
CA PRO A 757 11.09 4.71 -35.12
C PRO A 757 11.83 4.05 -33.95
N ALA A 758 11.92 4.73 -32.81
CA ALA A 758 12.57 4.20 -31.62
C ALA A 758 11.77 3.03 -31.04
N ASP A 759 12.50 2.05 -30.56
CA ASP A 759 11.93 1.00 -29.71
C ASP A 759 11.70 1.53 -28.30
N PHE A 760 10.66 1.01 -27.62
CA PHE A 760 10.38 1.33 -26.22
C PHE A 760 9.92 0.10 -25.45
N ILE A 761 10.10 0.14 -24.15
CA ILE A 761 9.74 -0.97 -23.25
C ILE A 761 8.24 -1.27 -23.39
N GLY A 762 7.91 -2.56 -23.61
CA GLY A 762 6.52 -3.02 -23.78
C GLY A 762 5.95 -2.87 -25.20
N LYS A 763 6.68 -2.32 -26.18
CA LYS A 763 6.18 -2.11 -27.55
C LYS A 763 5.74 -3.41 -28.21
N GLN A 764 6.58 -4.45 -28.17
CA GLN A 764 6.28 -5.75 -28.77
C GLN A 764 5.04 -6.37 -28.12
N ALA A 765 4.95 -6.38 -26.80
CA ALA A 765 3.79 -6.92 -26.09
C ALA A 765 2.49 -6.20 -26.48
N LEU A 766 2.52 -4.88 -26.63
CA LEU A 766 1.34 -4.12 -27.09
C LEU A 766 0.97 -4.42 -28.56
N GLN A 767 1.94 -4.68 -29.43
CA GLN A 767 1.68 -5.11 -30.81
C GLN A 767 1.00 -6.49 -30.83
N GLU A 768 1.43 -7.40 -29.98
CA GLU A 768 0.83 -8.73 -29.82
C GLU A 768 -0.60 -8.61 -29.25
N ILE A 769 -0.82 -7.85 -28.18
CA ILE A 769 -2.14 -7.58 -27.60
C ILE A 769 -3.07 -6.99 -28.66
N LYS A 770 -2.60 -6.01 -29.43
CA LYS A 770 -3.38 -5.38 -30.50
C LYS A 770 -3.77 -6.37 -31.58
N SER A 771 -2.88 -7.28 -31.97
CA SER A 771 -3.15 -8.31 -32.98
C SER A 771 -4.14 -9.38 -32.53
N GLN A 772 -4.13 -9.72 -31.22
CA GLN A 772 -5.04 -10.70 -30.62
C GLN A 772 -6.42 -10.10 -30.33
N GLY A 773 -6.53 -8.77 -30.22
CA GLY A 773 -7.74 -8.06 -29.83
C GLY A 773 -7.90 -8.01 -28.30
N LEU A 774 -8.75 -7.10 -27.86
CA LEU A 774 -9.02 -6.89 -26.44
C LEU A 774 -10.14 -7.80 -25.95
N THR A 775 -10.00 -8.36 -24.78
CA THR A 775 -11.05 -9.15 -24.11
C THR A 775 -11.93 -8.29 -23.21
N ARG A 776 -11.38 -7.18 -22.70
CA ARG A 776 -12.06 -6.20 -21.85
C ARG A 776 -11.69 -4.78 -22.27
N LYS A 777 -12.48 -3.80 -21.86
CA LYS A 777 -12.21 -2.39 -22.10
C LYS A 777 -12.76 -1.56 -20.94
N LEU A 778 -12.10 -0.43 -20.67
CA LEU A 778 -12.60 0.58 -19.76
C LEU A 778 -13.88 1.19 -20.31
N ALA A 779 -14.95 1.15 -19.53
CA ALA A 779 -16.25 1.73 -19.82
C ALA A 779 -16.50 2.92 -18.89
N TYR A 780 -17.24 3.90 -19.39
CA TYR A 780 -17.66 5.08 -18.66
C TYR A 780 -19.14 4.97 -18.33
N LEU A 781 -19.47 5.08 -17.04
CA LEU A 781 -20.78 4.76 -16.49
C LEU A 781 -21.44 5.97 -15.83
N THR A 782 -22.75 6.12 -16.06
CA THR A 782 -23.60 7.03 -15.27
C THR A 782 -24.62 6.22 -14.48
N MET A 783 -24.97 6.71 -13.29
CA MET A 783 -25.98 6.09 -12.43
C MET A 783 -26.62 7.13 -11.53
N ASP A 784 -27.89 6.91 -11.17
CA ASP A 784 -28.60 7.68 -10.15
C ASP A 784 -28.52 6.92 -8.83
N THR A 785 -27.91 7.54 -7.83
CA THR A 785 -27.73 6.97 -6.51
C THR A 785 -28.43 7.83 -5.46
N ASP A 786 -28.76 7.25 -4.29
CA ASP A 786 -29.48 8.01 -3.26
C ASP A 786 -28.55 9.03 -2.57
N ASN A 787 -27.60 8.58 -1.80
CA ASN A 787 -26.67 9.42 -1.03
C ASN A 787 -25.29 8.77 -0.94
N ILE A 788 -24.87 8.13 -2.02
CA ILE A 788 -23.61 7.38 -2.08
C ILE A 788 -23.04 7.49 -3.51
N ASP A 789 -21.71 7.49 -3.62
CA ASP A 789 -21.02 7.48 -4.90
C ASP A 789 -20.08 6.27 -4.97
N PRO A 790 -19.82 5.73 -6.17
CA PRO A 790 -18.74 4.76 -6.34
C PRO A 790 -17.39 5.43 -6.08
N GLU A 791 -16.44 4.66 -5.56
CA GLU A 791 -15.09 5.14 -5.25
C GLU A 791 -13.99 4.31 -5.91
N GLY A 792 -14.37 3.11 -6.39
CA GLY A 792 -13.51 2.15 -7.04
C GLY A 792 -13.56 0.77 -6.38
N ASN A 793 -13.36 -0.25 -7.21
CA ASN A 793 -13.44 -1.67 -6.90
C ASN A 793 -14.84 -2.21 -6.57
N GLU A 794 -15.90 -1.42 -6.70
CA GLU A 794 -17.27 -1.92 -6.54
C GLU A 794 -17.60 -2.91 -7.67
N THR A 795 -18.33 -3.97 -7.31
CA THR A 795 -18.69 -5.04 -8.24
C THR A 795 -19.71 -4.57 -9.26
N ILE A 796 -19.46 -4.87 -10.52
CA ILE A 796 -20.40 -4.63 -11.63
C ILE A 796 -21.07 -5.94 -12.00
N TRP A 797 -22.40 -5.90 -12.06
CA TRP A 797 -23.28 -7.03 -12.36
C TRP A 797 -23.98 -6.84 -13.71
N HIS A 798 -24.22 -7.95 -14.39
CA HIS A 798 -25.08 -8.02 -15.58
C HIS A 798 -25.82 -9.35 -15.58
N GLU A 799 -27.18 -9.30 -15.64
CA GLU A 799 -28.04 -10.49 -15.59
C GLU A 799 -27.71 -11.44 -14.43
N GLY A 800 -27.48 -10.87 -13.22
CA GLY A 800 -27.16 -11.61 -12.00
C GLY A 800 -25.75 -12.20 -11.93
N LYS A 801 -24.89 -11.94 -12.93
CA LYS A 801 -23.48 -12.39 -12.95
C LYS A 801 -22.54 -11.22 -12.72
N VAL A 802 -21.45 -11.49 -12.05
CA VAL A 802 -20.32 -10.54 -11.92
C VAL A 802 -19.63 -10.43 -13.27
N VAL A 803 -19.51 -9.22 -13.80
CA VAL A 803 -18.89 -8.95 -15.11
C VAL A 803 -17.69 -8.03 -15.06
N GLY A 804 -17.40 -7.41 -13.89
CA GLY A 804 -16.26 -6.53 -13.72
C GLY A 804 -16.32 -5.77 -12.40
N ASN A 805 -15.49 -4.74 -12.33
CA ASN A 805 -15.46 -3.83 -11.19
C ASN A 805 -15.20 -2.39 -11.66
N THR A 806 -15.65 -1.43 -10.83
CA THR A 806 -15.30 -0.02 -11.02
C THR A 806 -13.82 0.21 -10.70
N THR A 807 -13.24 1.27 -11.25
CA THR A 807 -11.85 1.68 -10.98
C THR A 807 -11.79 2.97 -10.19
N SER A 808 -12.67 3.91 -10.49
CA SER A 808 -12.90 5.14 -9.73
C SER A 808 -14.33 5.63 -9.94
N GLY A 809 -14.76 6.56 -9.09
CA GLY A 809 -16.04 7.22 -9.24
C GLY A 809 -16.12 8.50 -8.44
N ALA A 810 -17.09 9.33 -8.78
CA ALA A 810 -17.41 10.58 -8.11
C ALA A 810 -18.79 11.08 -8.53
N TYR A 811 -19.33 12.04 -7.80
CA TYR A 811 -20.51 12.78 -8.22
C TYR A 811 -20.16 13.86 -9.24
N SER A 812 -20.87 13.90 -10.36
CA SER A 812 -20.82 15.00 -11.32
C SER A 812 -21.79 16.10 -10.93
N TYR A 813 -21.24 17.25 -10.58
CA TYR A 813 -22.05 18.44 -10.24
C TYR A 813 -22.61 19.15 -11.48
N SER A 814 -22.11 18.80 -12.68
CA SER A 814 -22.63 19.33 -13.95
C SER A 814 -23.83 18.56 -14.45
N SER A 815 -23.88 17.24 -14.30
CA SER A 815 -24.95 16.37 -14.77
C SER A 815 -25.87 15.86 -13.67
N GLU A 816 -25.52 16.18 -12.42
CA GLU A 816 -26.26 15.77 -11.21
C GLU A 816 -26.40 14.23 -11.09
N GLN A 817 -25.39 13.50 -11.53
CA GLN A 817 -25.34 12.04 -11.51
C GLN A 817 -24.03 11.52 -10.91
N SER A 818 -24.05 10.32 -10.38
CA SER A 818 -22.83 9.59 -10.03
C SER A 818 -22.19 9.02 -11.29
N LEU A 819 -20.86 9.21 -11.41
CA LEU A 819 -20.06 8.69 -12.50
C LEU A 819 -19.11 7.63 -12.00
N ALA A 820 -18.78 6.66 -12.86
CA ALA A 820 -17.70 5.71 -12.61
C ALA A 820 -16.98 5.33 -13.90
N PHE A 821 -15.72 4.99 -13.77
CA PHE A 821 -15.06 4.10 -14.72
C PHE A 821 -15.11 2.66 -14.21
N GLY A 822 -15.11 1.70 -15.12
CA GLY A 822 -15.03 0.29 -14.79
C GLY A 822 -14.63 -0.58 -15.97
N TYR A 823 -13.88 -1.65 -15.70
CA TYR A 823 -13.53 -2.61 -16.75
C TYR A 823 -14.65 -3.60 -16.98
N LEU A 824 -15.09 -3.68 -18.22
CA LEU A 824 -16.11 -4.62 -18.67
C LEU A 824 -15.59 -5.52 -19.81
N PRO A 825 -16.12 -6.74 -19.96
CA PRO A 825 -15.94 -7.53 -21.18
C PRO A 825 -16.26 -6.68 -22.42
N ILE A 826 -15.51 -6.84 -23.50
CA ILE A 826 -15.59 -5.97 -24.68
C ILE A 826 -17.00 -5.88 -25.28
N GLN A 827 -17.78 -6.97 -25.21
CA GLN A 827 -19.17 -7.01 -25.69
C GLN A 827 -20.15 -6.20 -24.82
N LEU A 828 -19.83 -5.94 -23.55
CA LEU A 828 -20.61 -5.14 -22.62
C LEU A 828 -20.10 -3.68 -22.50
N ALA A 829 -18.93 -3.38 -23.04
CA ALA A 829 -18.35 -2.03 -23.03
C ALA A 829 -18.88 -1.15 -24.19
N THR A 830 -20.18 -1.26 -24.52
CA THR A 830 -20.81 -0.55 -25.62
C THR A 830 -21.81 0.50 -25.12
N ILE A 831 -21.84 1.67 -25.80
CA ILE A 831 -22.73 2.78 -25.42
C ILE A 831 -24.19 2.31 -25.40
N GLY A 832 -24.90 2.65 -24.32
CA GLY A 832 -26.29 2.25 -24.08
C GLY A 832 -26.45 0.94 -23.33
N GLN A 833 -25.38 0.14 -23.15
CA GLN A 833 -25.42 -1.09 -22.37
C GLN A 833 -25.82 -0.79 -20.92
N LYS A 834 -26.78 -1.56 -20.41
CA LYS A 834 -27.24 -1.52 -19.02
C LYS A 834 -26.50 -2.55 -18.19
N VAL A 835 -26.04 -2.14 -17.03
CA VAL A 835 -25.39 -2.96 -16.00
C VAL A 835 -25.88 -2.50 -14.63
N GLU A 836 -25.46 -3.17 -13.58
CA GLU A 836 -25.74 -2.75 -12.19
C GLU A 836 -24.41 -2.59 -11.45
N VAL A 837 -24.27 -1.53 -10.64
CA VAL A 837 -23.12 -1.31 -9.74
C VAL A 837 -23.60 -1.50 -8.31
N GLU A 838 -22.91 -2.33 -7.56
CA GLU A 838 -23.29 -2.61 -6.17
C GLU A 838 -22.57 -1.65 -5.22
N LEU A 839 -23.34 -0.88 -4.43
CA LEU A 839 -22.85 0.07 -3.41
C LEU A 839 -23.52 -0.27 -2.07
N LEU A 840 -22.73 -0.50 -1.02
CA LEU A 840 -23.22 -0.89 0.32
C LEU A 840 -24.27 -2.00 0.32
N GLY A 841 -24.10 -3.01 -0.53
CA GLY A 841 -25.03 -4.15 -0.64
C GLY A 841 -26.32 -3.88 -1.42
N LYS A 842 -26.46 -2.67 -2.05
CA LYS A 842 -27.56 -2.34 -2.95
C LYS A 842 -27.05 -2.20 -4.37
N LYS A 843 -27.74 -2.81 -5.34
CA LYS A 843 -27.46 -2.71 -6.77
C LYS A 843 -28.17 -1.49 -7.35
N TYR A 844 -27.42 -0.61 -8.00
CA TYR A 844 -27.91 0.57 -8.69
C TYR A 844 -27.80 0.37 -10.21
N PRO A 845 -28.89 0.62 -10.96
CA PRO A 845 -28.82 0.60 -12.42
C PRO A 845 -27.81 1.61 -12.94
N ALA A 846 -26.94 1.18 -13.84
CA ALA A 846 -25.93 2.00 -14.48
C ALA A 846 -25.97 1.83 -16.00
N THR A 847 -25.58 2.87 -16.74
CA THR A 847 -25.55 2.88 -18.18
C THR A 847 -24.15 3.23 -18.68
N VAL A 848 -23.64 2.46 -19.64
CA VAL A 848 -22.44 2.81 -20.38
C VAL A 848 -22.76 4.00 -21.31
N VAL A 849 -22.05 5.11 -21.16
CA VAL A 849 -22.29 6.34 -21.89
C VAL A 849 -21.08 6.76 -22.73
N GLN A 850 -21.33 7.71 -23.65
CA GLN A 850 -20.25 8.31 -24.44
C GLN A 850 -19.31 9.13 -23.56
N GLU A 851 -18.03 8.90 -23.70
CA GLU A 851 -16.95 9.65 -23.03
C GLU A 851 -16.41 10.77 -23.96
N PRO A 852 -16.14 11.98 -23.44
CA PRO A 852 -16.49 12.47 -22.09
C PRO A 852 -17.94 12.93 -22.01
N LEU A 853 -18.49 13.01 -20.79
CA LEU A 853 -19.82 13.55 -20.54
C LEU A 853 -19.82 15.08 -20.73
N VAL A 854 -18.77 15.74 -20.26
CA VAL A 854 -18.54 17.21 -20.39
C VAL A 854 -17.30 17.46 -21.22
N LEU A 855 -17.43 18.18 -22.34
CA LEU A 855 -16.32 18.44 -23.25
C LEU A 855 -15.24 19.30 -22.59
N THR A 856 -13.97 18.98 -22.85
CA THR A 856 -12.82 19.80 -22.44
C THR A 856 -12.79 21.14 -23.16
N GLU A 857 -12.16 22.17 -22.57
CA GLU A 857 -12.04 23.51 -23.18
C GLU A 857 -11.38 23.47 -24.58
N PRO A 858 -10.26 22.76 -24.78
CA PRO A 858 -9.68 22.68 -26.13
C PRO A 858 -10.62 22.08 -27.16
N THR A 859 -11.45 21.11 -26.76
CA THR A 859 -12.44 20.49 -27.66
C THR A 859 -13.59 21.44 -27.97
N ARG A 860 -14.14 22.12 -26.96
CA ARG A 860 -15.18 23.17 -27.15
C ARG A 860 -14.71 24.27 -28.11
N THR A 861 -13.51 24.81 -27.87
CA THR A 861 -12.92 25.87 -28.70
C THR A 861 -12.71 25.41 -30.16
N ARG A 862 -12.24 24.19 -30.38
CA ARG A 862 -12.06 23.61 -31.73
C ARG A 862 -13.39 23.48 -32.47
N LEU A 863 -14.45 23.02 -31.81
CA LEU A 863 -15.78 22.88 -32.40
C LEU A 863 -16.37 24.24 -32.78
N GLN A 864 -16.26 25.24 -31.90
CA GLN A 864 -16.72 26.60 -32.17
C GLN A 864 -16.01 27.26 -33.36
N LYS A 865 -14.68 27.02 -33.51
CA LYS A 865 -13.92 27.50 -34.68
C LYS A 865 -14.38 26.84 -35.96
N LYS A 866 -14.68 25.54 -35.98
CA LYS A 866 -15.22 24.83 -37.12
C LYS A 866 -16.58 25.38 -37.55
N THR A 867 -17.49 25.60 -36.62
CA THR A 867 -18.82 26.16 -36.90
C THR A 867 -18.73 27.57 -37.49
N LYS A 868 -17.81 28.44 -36.96
CA LYS A 868 -17.59 29.76 -37.54
C LYS A 868 -16.92 29.78 -38.90
N SER A 869 -16.17 28.75 -39.28
CA SER A 869 -15.54 28.62 -40.60
C SER A 869 -16.47 27.98 -41.63
N SER A 870 -17.56 27.34 -41.18
CA SER A 870 -18.60 26.77 -42.09
C SER A 870 -19.85 27.64 -42.21
N ALA A 871 -19.96 28.75 -41.44
CA ALA A 871 -20.93 29.82 -41.59
C ALA A 871 -20.29 31.02 -42.31
#